data_b8bbb8aff9472d00b8043e2f62c6b051
#
_entry.id   b8bbb8aff9472d00b8043e2f62c6b051
#
_cell.length_a   1.000
_cell.length_b   1.000
_cell.length_c   1.000
_cell.angle_alpha   90.00
_cell.angle_beta   90.00
_cell.angle_gamma   90.00
#
_symmetry.space_group_name_H-M   'P 1'
#
loop_
_entity.id
_entity.type
_entity.pdbx_description
1 polymer ?
#
loop_
_entity_poly.entity_id
_entity_poly.type
_entity_poly.pdbx_seq_one_letter_code
_entity_poly.pdbx_strand_id
1 'polypeptide(L)'
;MINQYSTTVKFGEENPKKDLHAEEFTLQNFVLETAHTTYAFRTMMTGQLEHLYYGKLIHLDGAAEIGESHTNAHGNSTVYNNNHMEFSLEDMLLETSSYGKGDIREPQFAIKAADGSTTLDLVYISHDIDHEKAPLNGMPSSYVDEKDELNVDHLVIHLKDKNHGYLVDLHYYVFPECDVITRQASFINASEAPVRLTRALSNMVDFPATGYRITSFHGGWTKEMGKYDTILTAGRFSGSSFTGTTSNRTNPLVLMADPLASEDYGKVYGFNLLYSGNHYESFDVNSFGKTRFVNGINPDHFEWFLAPGETFETPESVMTFSDGGYNGMSHNMHRFVRKHITRGVWRDQERPILLNSWEANYFDIDEGKLLKLAKKGKEAGMELFVMDDGWFGDRKDDKRALGDWFVNTKKLPGGLKGLADKIHKMGLKFGIWIEPEMVNVDSELYRKHPEWAMDIPGMDHSEGRNQRDLDFSNPEVVDYMIQTMTEVLSSAEIDYVKWDMNRIFSDIYSKHLPEDRQGEVTHRYVLGLYRLMDALTTQFPEILWEGCSAGGNRFDLGALCYFPQIWGSDNTDAISRLDIQNGYSYGYPQSTYTSHVSACPNHQTLRVTPLETRANVAFFGNLGYECNLCDMSKEECEAIAVQVGIYKKYRKTLQFGDFYRTSESYASGNHASDMGRALGLMSPAAGQGCSDNVVTWTIVNEDQTTAVGLIAEKEHHPNDPHLTYVARGLNPDKRYHLSNNPSKVNVKTFGDLVNAVGLPIHVKQDSLIHNLIAKFYSLDGEVEDTICYGDTLMEAGKPLTQGYIGTGITNVRIFKDFASRIYFMSEE
;
A
#
# COMPACT_ATOMS: atom_id res chain seq x y z
N MET A 1 7.34 -18.28 17.00
CA MET A 1 7.81 -18.76 18.33
C MET A 1 9.02 -17.96 18.74
N ILE A 2 9.15 -17.62 20.02
CA ILE A 2 10.30 -16.88 20.54
C ILE A 2 11.06 -17.81 21.48
N ASN A 3 12.34 -18.04 21.19
CA ASN A 3 13.23 -18.85 22.00
C ASN A 3 14.36 -17.96 22.53
N GLN A 4 14.65 -18.06 23.83
CA GLN A 4 15.72 -17.35 24.49
C GLN A 4 16.73 -18.35 25.06
N TYR A 5 18.03 -18.08 24.82
CA TYR A 5 19.14 -18.92 25.27
C TYR A 5 20.21 -18.05 25.94
N SER A 6 20.96 -18.66 26.88
CA SER A 6 22.10 -18.01 27.54
C SER A 6 23.40 -18.71 27.16
N THR A 7 24.39 -17.95 26.73
CA THR A 7 25.71 -18.49 26.40
C THR A 7 26.76 -17.80 27.27
N THR A 8 27.62 -18.57 27.92
CA THR A 8 28.75 -18.05 28.69
C THR A 8 29.99 -17.97 27.80
N VAL A 9 30.56 -16.79 27.67
CA VAL A 9 31.82 -16.56 26.94
C VAL A 9 32.90 -16.08 27.91
N LYS A 10 34.14 -16.48 27.67
CA LYS A 10 35.32 -16.02 28.41
C LYS A 10 36.11 -15.06 27.56
N PHE A 11 36.44 -13.90 28.09
CA PHE A 11 37.23 -12.87 27.41
C PHE A 11 38.49 -12.53 28.21
N GLY A 12 39.64 -12.41 27.54
CA GLY A 12 40.93 -12.11 28.15
C GLY A 12 41.80 -13.38 28.33
N GLU A 13 43.06 -13.15 28.73
CA GLU A 13 44.01 -14.24 28.94
C GLU A 13 44.05 -14.65 30.44
N GLU A 14 43.90 -15.95 30.68
CA GLU A 14 44.23 -16.49 32.02
C GLU A 14 45.75 -16.61 32.15
N ASN A 15 46.34 -15.81 33.04
CA ASN A 15 47.74 -15.90 33.35
C ASN A 15 47.97 -15.88 34.89
N PRO A 16 48.00 -17.07 35.49
CA PRO A 16 48.15 -17.17 36.95
C PRO A 16 49.45 -16.51 37.50
N LYS A 17 50.50 -16.36 36.62
CA LYS A 17 51.76 -15.70 37.00
C LYS A 17 51.64 -14.17 37.06
N LYS A 18 50.60 -13.59 36.45
CA LYS A 18 50.34 -12.15 36.42
C LYS A 18 49.04 -11.80 37.18
N ASP A 19 48.44 -12.74 37.85
CA ASP A 19 47.11 -12.59 38.52
C ASP A 19 46.03 -12.08 37.58
N LEU A 20 46.08 -12.48 36.29
CA LEU A 20 45.12 -12.14 35.28
C LEU A 20 44.12 -13.30 35.16
N HIS A 21 42.84 -12.95 35.27
CA HIS A 21 41.71 -13.87 35.07
C HIS A 21 40.91 -13.43 33.85
N ALA A 22 40.48 -14.39 33.04
CA ALA A 22 39.52 -14.11 31.99
C ALA A 22 38.18 -13.70 32.62
N GLU A 23 37.59 -12.65 32.09
CA GLU A 23 36.25 -12.22 32.47
C GLU A 23 35.20 -13.15 31.82
N GLU A 24 34.21 -13.58 32.61
CA GLU A 24 33.08 -14.37 32.10
C GLU A 24 31.88 -13.45 31.85
N PHE A 25 31.30 -13.54 30.67
CA PHE A 25 30.10 -12.80 30.26
C PHE A 25 29.00 -13.81 29.92
N THR A 26 27.78 -13.54 30.40
CA THR A 26 26.60 -14.28 29.97
C THR A 26 25.85 -13.47 28.91
N LEU A 27 25.91 -13.94 27.69
CA LEU A 27 25.19 -13.34 26.56
C LEU A 27 23.79 -13.93 26.45
N GLN A 28 22.80 -13.11 26.18
CA GLN A 28 21.44 -13.51 25.87
C GLN A 28 21.26 -13.62 24.36
N ASN A 29 20.72 -14.71 23.90
CA ASN A 29 20.46 -14.97 22.49
C ASN A 29 18.95 -15.11 22.29
N PHE A 30 18.40 -14.45 21.28
CA PHE A 30 16.98 -14.45 20.95
C PHE A 30 16.79 -15.00 19.53
N VAL A 31 15.91 -15.97 19.37
CA VAL A 31 15.56 -16.60 18.11
C VAL A 31 14.05 -16.51 17.94
N LEU A 32 13.61 -15.73 16.98
CA LEU A 32 12.20 -15.52 16.62
C LEU A 32 11.92 -16.32 15.35
N GLU A 33 10.90 -17.17 15.40
CA GLU A 33 10.56 -18.06 14.29
C GLU A 33 9.10 -17.92 13.90
N THR A 34 8.88 -17.83 12.58
CA THR A 34 7.56 -17.96 11.95
C THR A 34 7.46 -19.35 11.28
N ALA A 35 6.47 -19.58 10.43
CA ALA A 35 6.34 -20.85 9.72
C ALA A 35 7.54 -21.14 8.79
N HIS A 36 8.12 -20.10 8.16
CA HIS A 36 9.18 -20.28 7.17
C HIS A 36 10.38 -19.33 7.37
N THR A 37 10.41 -18.54 8.47
CA THR A 37 11.42 -17.50 8.68
C THR A 37 12.06 -17.64 10.06
N THR A 38 13.38 -17.39 10.13
CA THR A 38 14.12 -17.19 11.40
C THR A 38 14.68 -15.76 11.43
N TYR A 39 14.55 -15.12 12.59
CA TYR A 39 15.16 -13.85 12.95
C TYR A 39 15.93 -14.02 14.24
N ALA A 40 17.22 -13.71 14.28
CA ALA A 40 18.05 -13.97 15.45
C ALA A 40 19.00 -12.80 15.76
N PHE A 41 19.18 -12.51 17.05
CA PHE A 41 20.11 -11.53 17.58
C PHE A 41 20.57 -11.89 19.00
N ARG A 42 21.63 -11.24 19.49
CA ARG A 42 22.15 -11.46 20.83
C ARG A 42 22.67 -10.20 21.50
N THR A 43 22.90 -10.27 22.80
CA THR A 43 23.66 -9.25 23.53
C THR A 43 25.16 -9.42 23.25
N MET A 44 25.88 -8.31 23.21
CA MET A 44 27.34 -8.27 23.15
C MET A 44 27.93 -8.15 24.57
N MET A 45 29.22 -8.46 24.73
CA MET A 45 29.94 -8.30 26.01
C MET A 45 29.90 -6.87 26.53
N THR A 46 29.79 -5.88 25.65
CA THR A 46 29.70 -4.45 25.98
C THR A 46 28.27 -3.97 26.24
N GLY A 47 27.30 -4.86 26.07
CA GLY A 47 25.88 -4.62 26.33
C GLY A 47 25.06 -4.14 25.14
N GLN A 48 25.65 -3.80 23.99
CA GLN A 48 24.92 -3.54 22.77
C GLN A 48 24.29 -4.84 22.22
N LEU A 49 23.44 -4.70 21.19
CA LEU A 49 22.79 -5.84 20.55
C LEU A 49 23.40 -6.10 19.16
N GLU A 50 23.85 -7.33 18.94
CA GLU A 50 24.35 -7.83 17.65
C GLU A 50 23.24 -8.52 16.90
N HIS A 51 22.98 -8.12 15.66
CA HIS A 51 22.10 -8.85 14.74
C HIS A 51 22.84 -10.06 14.15
N LEU A 52 22.18 -11.20 14.11
CA LEU A 52 22.81 -12.46 13.68
C LEU A 52 22.28 -12.96 12.35
N TYR A 53 20.95 -12.97 12.19
CA TYR A 53 20.32 -13.58 11.02
C TYR A 53 18.90 -13.08 10.79
N TYR A 54 18.54 -12.86 9.55
CA TYR A 54 17.16 -12.73 9.09
C TYR A 54 17.01 -13.40 7.72
N GLY A 55 16.10 -14.36 7.61
CA GLY A 55 15.87 -15.09 6.36
C GLY A 55 15.09 -16.39 6.54
N LYS A 56 15.33 -17.34 5.63
CA LYS A 56 14.67 -18.65 5.65
C LYS A 56 14.81 -19.35 7.01
N LEU A 57 13.79 -20.09 7.40
CA LEU A 57 13.81 -20.91 8.62
C LEU A 57 15.04 -21.82 8.65
N ILE A 58 15.82 -21.71 9.71
CA ILE A 58 17.02 -22.53 10.00
C ILE A 58 16.96 -23.05 11.43
N HIS A 59 17.64 -24.13 11.70
CA HIS A 59 17.78 -24.66 13.05
C HIS A 59 19.02 -24.07 13.72
N LEU A 60 18.87 -23.51 14.91
CA LEU A 60 19.93 -22.94 15.73
C LEU A 60 19.92 -23.55 17.13
N ASP A 61 21.09 -24.03 17.61
CA ASP A 61 21.29 -24.55 18.96
C ASP A 61 21.63 -23.43 19.97
N GLY A 62 20.94 -22.25 19.84
CA GLY A 62 21.12 -21.10 20.71
C GLY A 62 21.71 -19.86 20.05
N ALA A 63 21.91 -19.88 18.72
CA ALA A 63 22.42 -18.81 17.88
C ALA A 63 23.85 -18.31 18.13
N ALA A 64 24.53 -18.83 19.15
CA ALA A 64 25.91 -18.44 19.46
C ALA A 64 26.91 -18.83 18.37
N GLU A 65 26.63 -19.88 17.61
CA GLU A 65 27.46 -20.42 16.53
C GLU A 65 27.59 -19.53 15.32
N ILE A 66 26.70 -18.56 15.14
CA ILE A 66 26.73 -17.61 14.02
C ILE A 66 27.10 -16.17 14.44
N GLY A 67 27.48 -15.97 15.71
CA GLY A 67 27.94 -14.68 16.20
C GLY A 67 29.35 -14.32 15.71
N GLU A 68 29.57 -13.04 15.38
CA GLU A 68 30.88 -12.58 14.97
C GLU A 68 31.89 -12.60 16.14
N SER A 69 33.13 -12.95 15.87
CA SER A 69 34.23 -12.96 16.82
C SER A 69 35.46 -12.29 16.22
N HIS A 70 35.92 -11.21 16.84
CA HIS A 70 37.07 -10.41 16.41
C HIS A 70 38.18 -10.47 17.45
N THR A 71 39.43 -10.41 17.01
CA THR A 71 40.61 -10.30 17.87
C THR A 71 41.15 -8.88 17.96
N ASN A 72 40.87 -8.06 16.95
CA ASN A 72 41.20 -6.63 16.88
C ASN A 72 40.29 -5.91 15.87
N ALA A 73 40.03 -4.66 16.12
CA ALA A 73 39.27 -3.79 15.22
C ALA A 73 40.06 -3.45 13.95
N HIS A 74 39.36 -3.05 12.90
CA HIS A 74 39.98 -2.54 11.66
C HIS A 74 40.80 -1.26 11.91
N GLY A 75 41.82 -1.03 11.10
CA GLY A 75 42.63 0.17 11.16
C GLY A 75 41.79 1.43 10.92
N ASN A 76 42.08 2.48 11.69
CA ASN A 76 41.39 3.78 11.65
C ASN A 76 39.90 3.74 12.08
N SER A 77 39.42 2.65 12.68
CA SER A 77 38.10 2.57 13.30
C SER A 77 38.14 3.04 14.76
N THR A 78 37.02 3.56 15.24
CA THR A 78 36.85 3.90 16.64
C THR A 78 36.43 2.65 17.40
N VAL A 79 37.24 2.17 18.32
CA VAL A 79 36.90 1.05 19.22
C VAL A 79 35.93 1.53 20.32
N TYR A 80 35.17 0.59 20.87
CA TYR A 80 34.15 0.94 21.88
C TYR A 80 34.74 1.61 23.11
N ASN A 81 35.78 1.01 23.72
CA ASN A 81 36.59 1.59 24.81
C ASN A 81 37.94 0.86 24.93
N ASN A 82 38.77 1.27 25.86
CA ASN A 82 40.12 0.68 26.06
C ASN A 82 40.13 -0.78 26.53
N ASN A 83 39.02 -1.27 27.10
CA ASN A 83 38.91 -2.69 27.52
C ASN A 83 38.41 -3.59 26.39
N HIS A 84 37.82 -3.01 25.34
CA HIS A 84 37.24 -3.69 24.21
C HIS A 84 37.80 -3.05 22.92
N MET A 85 39.02 -3.46 22.56
CA MET A 85 39.73 -2.99 21.37
C MET A 85 39.60 -3.96 20.19
N GLU A 86 38.89 -5.08 20.39
CA GLU A 86 38.72 -6.14 19.41
C GLU A 86 37.76 -5.82 18.28
N PHE A 87 36.85 -4.88 18.47
CA PHE A 87 35.86 -4.51 17.46
C PHE A 87 35.52 -3.02 17.45
N SER A 88 34.95 -2.56 16.36
CA SER A 88 34.26 -1.28 16.21
C SER A 88 32.79 -1.51 15.91
N LEU A 89 31.89 -0.67 16.45
CA LEU A 89 30.46 -0.80 16.17
C LEU A 89 30.10 -0.55 14.70
N GLU A 90 30.92 0.21 13.95
CA GLU A 90 30.67 0.44 12.51
C GLU A 90 30.86 -0.82 11.66
N ASP A 91 31.62 -1.81 12.15
CA ASP A 91 31.93 -3.07 11.48
C ASP A 91 30.98 -4.20 11.87
N MET A 92 30.32 -4.10 13.04
CA MET A 92 29.38 -5.10 13.52
C MET A 92 28.04 -5.03 12.80
N LEU A 93 27.35 -6.14 12.69
CA LEU A 93 25.90 -6.16 12.41
C LEU A 93 25.18 -5.83 13.73
N LEU A 94 24.42 -4.75 13.75
CA LEU A 94 23.75 -4.29 14.98
C LEU A 94 22.24 -4.47 14.86
N GLU A 95 21.59 -4.79 15.97
CA GLU A 95 20.14 -4.88 16.08
C GLU A 95 19.47 -3.50 16.32
N THR A 96 20.19 -2.63 16.98
CA THR A 96 19.84 -1.20 17.15
C THR A 96 21.11 -0.36 17.22
N SER A 97 21.03 0.87 16.79
CA SER A 97 22.16 1.81 16.82
C SER A 97 21.72 3.19 17.27
N SER A 98 22.61 3.87 17.95
CA SER A 98 22.47 5.24 18.40
C SER A 98 23.69 6.07 18.00
N TYR A 99 23.50 7.39 17.86
CA TYR A 99 24.58 8.29 17.47
C TYR A 99 25.64 8.46 18.56
N GLY A 100 26.91 8.45 18.19
CA GLY A 100 28.02 8.98 19.00
C GLY A 100 28.96 7.95 19.62
N LYS A 101 28.77 6.63 19.43
CA LYS A 101 29.62 5.56 20.00
C LYS A 101 30.49 4.82 18.98
N GLY A 102 30.76 5.45 17.82
CA GLY A 102 31.64 4.89 16.80
C GLY A 102 30.93 4.14 15.68
N ASP A 103 29.63 3.86 15.79
CA ASP A 103 28.85 3.51 14.60
C ASP A 103 28.58 4.77 13.79
N ILE A 104 29.17 4.86 12.60
CA ILE A 104 29.08 6.03 11.71
C ILE A 104 27.94 5.91 10.69
N ARG A 105 27.27 4.74 10.65
CA ARG A 105 26.11 4.51 9.81
C ARG A 105 24.90 5.26 10.35
N GLU A 106 23.83 5.26 9.63
CA GLU A 106 22.57 5.87 10.01
C GLU A 106 22.01 5.27 11.32
N PRO A 107 21.84 6.10 12.39
CA PRO A 107 21.34 5.58 13.66
C PRO A 107 19.82 5.40 13.66
N GLN A 108 19.32 4.49 14.49
CA GLN A 108 17.88 4.38 14.79
C GLN A 108 17.41 5.54 15.66
N PHE A 109 18.23 5.94 16.66
CA PHE A 109 17.91 7.02 17.59
C PHE A 109 18.96 8.12 17.59
N ALA A 110 18.49 9.38 17.68
CA ALA A 110 19.33 10.55 17.90
C ALA A 110 18.59 11.54 18.81
N ILE A 111 19.35 12.17 19.70
CA ILE A 111 18.83 13.10 20.70
C ILE A 111 19.61 14.40 20.73
N LYS A 112 19.02 15.37 21.43
CA LYS A 112 19.71 16.52 22.00
C LYS A 112 19.33 16.60 23.49
N ALA A 113 20.26 16.24 24.35
CA ALA A 113 20.07 16.28 25.79
C ALA A 113 20.06 17.72 26.32
N ALA A 114 19.62 17.93 27.55
CA ALA A 114 19.55 19.25 28.17
C ALA A 114 20.91 19.95 28.33
N ASP A 115 21.99 19.20 28.47
CA ASP A 115 23.38 19.70 28.51
C ASP A 115 23.96 19.98 27.11
N GLY A 116 23.17 19.73 26.03
CA GLY A 116 23.58 19.91 24.67
C GLY A 116 24.31 18.71 24.05
N SER A 117 24.57 17.64 24.80
CA SER A 117 25.16 16.41 24.25
C SER A 117 24.20 15.66 23.32
N THR A 118 24.78 14.93 22.39
CA THR A 118 24.01 14.16 21.36
C THR A 118 24.34 12.68 21.36
N THR A 119 25.26 12.24 22.23
CA THR A 119 25.70 10.85 22.29
C THR A 119 24.76 9.99 23.13
N LEU A 120 24.29 8.88 22.58
CA LEU A 120 23.61 7.80 23.29
C LEU A 120 24.49 6.55 23.37
N ASP A 121 24.45 5.84 24.49
CA ASP A 121 25.09 4.54 24.68
C ASP A 121 24.09 3.56 25.31
N LEU A 122 23.20 3.03 24.44
CA LEU A 122 22.13 2.12 24.82
C LEU A 122 22.68 0.71 25.01
N VAL A 123 22.46 0.15 26.21
CA VAL A 123 22.87 -1.22 26.56
C VAL A 123 21.72 -2.00 27.14
N TYR A 124 21.73 -3.29 26.88
CA TYR A 124 20.75 -4.25 27.39
C TYR A 124 20.75 -4.27 28.93
N ILE A 125 19.54 -4.32 29.52
CA ILE A 125 19.33 -4.52 30.95
C ILE A 125 18.46 -5.75 31.26
N SER A 126 17.38 -5.98 30.53
CA SER A 126 16.47 -7.11 30.72
C SER A 126 15.59 -7.33 29.47
N HIS A 127 14.78 -8.36 29.50
CA HIS A 127 13.75 -8.63 28.50
C HIS A 127 12.53 -9.27 29.14
N ASP A 128 11.39 -9.14 28.48
CA ASP A 128 10.15 -9.84 28.81
C ASP A 128 9.61 -10.56 27.57
N ILE A 129 9.00 -11.72 27.76
CA ILE A 129 8.34 -12.50 26.72
C ILE A 129 6.92 -12.80 27.16
N ASP A 130 5.96 -12.46 26.32
CA ASP A 130 4.53 -12.75 26.54
C ASP A 130 3.83 -13.09 25.22
N HIS A 131 2.49 -13.14 25.22
CA HIS A 131 1.67 -13.47 24.06
C HIS A 131 0.58 -12.40 23.82
N GLU A 132 0.81 -11.18 24.28
CA GLU A 132 -0.15 -10.09 24.18
C GLU A 132 0.27 -9.07 23.12
N LYS A 133 -0.69 -8.61 22.30
CA LYS A 133 -0.49 -7.50 21.39
C LYS A 133 -0.99 -6.21 22.02
N ALA A 134 -0.09 -5.43 22.57
CA ALA A 134 -0.44 -4.13 23.14
C ALA A 134 -0.78 -3.08 22.07
N PRO A 135 -1.85 -2.28 22.24
CA PRO A 135 -2.12 -1.14 21.39
C PRO A 135 -1.10 -0.02 21.62
N LEU A 136 -0.87 0.81 20.59
CA LEU A 136 -0.11 2.05 20.70
C LEU A 136 -0.99 3.20 21.19
N ASN A 137 -0.38 4.14 21.92
CA ASN A 137 -1.10 5.31 22.43
C ASN A 137 -1.31 6.35 21.31
N GLY A 138 -2.57 6.52 20.88
CA GLY A 138 -2.95 7.51 19.85
C GLY A 138 -2.57 7.15 18.42
N MET A 139 -1.99 5.98 18.18
CA MET A 139 -1.66 5.45 16.86
C MET A 139 -2.32 4.09 16.62
N PRO A 140 -2.66 3.76 15.37
CA PRO A 140 -3.07 2.39 15.04
C PRO A 140 -1.87 1.44 15.13
N SER A 141 -2.15 0.18 15.44
CA SER A 141 -1.17 -0.91 15.46
C SER A 141 -1.78 -2.15 14.83
N SER A 142 -0.98 -3.14 14.49
CA SER A 142 -1.50 -4.46 14.19
C SER A 142 -2.25 -5.02 15.41
N TYR A 143 -3.16 -5.96 15.19
CA TYR A 143 -3.99 -6.55 16.25
C TYR A 143 -4.20 -8.05 16.03
N VAL A 144 -4.69 -8.73 17.05
CA VAL A 144 -5.16 -10.12 16.96
C VAL A 144 -6.66 -10.13 17.26
N ASP A 145 -7.46 -10.69 16.36
CA ASP A 145 -8.89 -10.87 16.60
C ASP A 145 -9.10 -12.20 17.35
N GLU A 146 -9.78 -12.14 18.51
CA GLU A 146 -10.07 -13.33 19.30
C GLU A 146 -10.84 -14.41 18.51
N LYS A 147 -11.57 -14.01 17.47
CA LYS A 147 -12.33 -14.93 16.60
C LYS A 147 -11.46 -15.82 15.73
N ASP A 148 -10.25 -15.39 15.43
CA ASP A 148 -9.36 -16.08 14.51
C ASP A 148 -8.51 -17.17 15.21
N GLU A 149 -8.59 -17.27 16.54
CA GLU A 149 -7.81 -18.21 17.36
C GLU A 149 -6.29 -18.17 17.07
N LEU A 150 -5.80 -17.01 16.56
CA LEU A 150 -4.41 -16.80 16.21
C LEU A 150 -3.60 -16.36 17.42
N ASN A 151 -2.33 -16.76 17.45
CA ASN A 151 -1.41 -16.37 18.50
C ASN A 151 -0.40 -15.36 17.98
N VAL A 152 -0.05 -14.40 18.83
CA VAL A 152 1.10 -13.53 18.65
C VAL A 152 2.10 -13.83 19.75
N ASP A 153 3.38 -13.93 19.40
CA ASP A 153 4.44 -13.94 20.40
C ASP A 153 5.05 -12.55 20.48
N HIS A 154 5.28 -12.05 21.67
CA HIS A 154 5.80 -10.72 21.93
C HIS A 154 7.10 -10.81 22.77
N LEU A 155 8.12 -10.11 22.29
CA LEU A 155 9.39 -9.91 23.00
C LEU A 155 9.62 -8.42 23.20
N VAL A 156 9.94 -8.03 24.41
CA VAL A 156 10.42 -6.67 24.73
C VAL A 156 11.87 -6.75 25.20
N ILE A 157 12.74 -5.98 24.58
CA ILE A 157 14.13 -5.80 25.01
C ILE A 157 14.25 -4.44 25.66
N HIS A 158 14.61 -4.40 26.93
CA HIS A 158 14.83 -3.18 27.70
C HIS A 158 16.28 -2.74 27.61
N LEU A 159 16.48 -1.51 27.12
CA LEU A 159 17.79 -0.87 27.00
C LEU A 159 17.85 0.36 27.92
N LYS A 160 19.06 0.68 28.37
CA LYS A 160 19.34 1.88 29.14
C LYS A 160 20.54 2.64 28.58
N ASP A 161 20.41 3.96 28.45
CA ASP A 161 21.56 4.83 28.19
C ASP A 161 22.46 4.92 29.42
N LYS A 162 23.75 4.70 29.23
CA LYS A 162 24.74 4.75 30.32
C LYS A 162 24.96 6.16 30.88
N ASN A 163 24.64 7.21 30.11
CA ASN A 163 25.04 8.57 30.39
C ASN A 163 23.95 9.43 31.05
N HIS A 164 22.72 9.35 30.55
CA HIS A 164 21.65 10.30 30.88
C HIS A 164 20.44 9.68 31.60
N GLY A 165 20.37 8.35 31.65
CA GLY A 165 19.23 7.66 32.27
C GLY A 165 18.00 7.55 31.40
N TYR A 166 18.13 7.66 30.07
CA TYR A 166 17.06 7.34 29.15
C TYR A 166 16.90 5.83 29.04
N LEU A 167 15.65 5.38 28.82
CA LEU A 167 15.33 3.98 28.58
C LEU A 167 14.75 3.84 27.18
N VAL A 168 15.00 2.69 26.55
CA VAL A 168 14.40 2.33 25.26
C VAL A 168 13.90 0.90 25.34
N ASP A 169 12.62 0.71 25.03
CA ASP A 169 12.02 -0.61 24.89
C ASP A 169 11.88 -0.92 23.41
N LEU A 170 12.47 -2.03 22.97
CA LEU A 170 12.32 -2.56 21.61
C LEU A 170 11.31 -3.68 21.63
N HIS A 171 10.20 -3.52 20.92
CA HIS A 171 9.13 -4.49 20.84
C HIS A 171 9.20 -5.28 19.51
N TYR A 172 9.05 -6.60 19.60
CA TYR A 172 8.98 -7.53 18.50
C TYR A 172 7.71 -8.35 18.63
N TYR A 173 6.84 -8.29 17.64
CA TYR A 173 5.65 -9.13 17.57
C TYR A 173 5.79 -10.10 16.41
N VAL A 174 5.62 -11.39 16.68
CA VAL A 174 5.77 -12.46 15.70
C VAL A 174 4.40 -13.01 15.34
N PHE A 175 4.08 -13.01 14.03
CA PHE A 175 2.84 -13.54 13.45
C PHE A 175 3.17 -14.75 12.59
N PRO A 176 3.19 -15.97 13.17
CA PRO A 176 3.75 -17.14 12.51
C PRO A 176 3.03 -17.53 11.23
N GLU A 177 1.70 -17.41 11.20
CA GLU A 177 0.85 -17.82 10.08
C GLU A 177 0.95 -16.90 8.84
N CYS A 178 1.47 -15.69 9.02
CA CYS A 178 1.69 -14.73 7.93
C CYS A 178 3.17 -14.59 7.54
N ASP A 179 4.11 -15.26 8.22
CA ASP A 179 5.55 -15.05 8.08
C ASP A 179 5.95 -13.57 8.25
N VAL A 180 5.33 -12.90 9.23
CA VAL A 180 5.53 -11.48 9.51
C VAL A 180 6.09 -11.29 10.92
N ILE A 181 7.03 -10.38 11.05
CA ILE A 181 7.50 -9.82 12.32
C ILE A 181 7.27 -8.32 12.27
N THR A 182 6.69 -7.74 13.32
CA THR A 182 6.58 -6.28 13.44
C THR A 182 7.50 -5.76 14.52
N ARG A 183 7.97 -4.53 14.35
CA ARG A 183 8.87 -3.84 15.28
C ARG A 183 8.36 -2.45 15.61
N GLN A 184 8.56 -2.07 16.86
CA GLN A 184 8.22 -0.73 17.38
C GLN A 184 9.18 -0.43 18.53
N ALA A 185 9.39 0.83 18.83
CA ALA A 185 10.22 1.26 19.95
C ALA A 185 9.53 2.31 20.80
N SER A 186 9.77 2.24 22.12
CA SER A 186 9.35 3.26 23.08
C SER A 186 10.58 3.93 23.70
N PHE A 187 10.69 5.24 23.57
CA PHE A 187 11.76 6.03 24.18
C PHE A 187 11.22 6.74 25.42
N ILE A 188 11.78 6.44 26.58
CA ILE A 188 11.33 6.91 27.89
C ILE A 188 12.37 7.86 28.48
N ASN A 189 11.97 9.08 28.79
CA ASN A 189 12.82 10.00 29.55
C ASN A 189 12.74 9.71 31.04
N ALA A 190 13.54 8.79 31.56
CA ALA A 190 13.64 8.48 32.98
C ALA A 190 14.68 9.35 33.69
N SER A 191 15.15 10.44 33.07
CA SER A 191 16.05 11.44 33.68
C SER A 191 15.28 12.56 34.41
N GLU A 192 16.00 13.44 35.09
CA GLU A 192 15.42 14.62 35.76
C GLU A 192 15.32 15.86 34.84
N ALA A 193 15.86 15.81 33.64
CA ALA A 193 15.90 16.91 32.69
C ALA A 193 15.17 16.58 31.37
N PRO A 194 14.65 17.60 30.65
CA PRO A 194 14.00 17.33 29.35
C PRO A 194 15.02 16.89 28.30
N VAL A 195 14.55 16.14 27.32
CA VAL A 195 15.30 15.72 26.11
C VAL A 195 14.51 16.00 24.85
N ARG A 196 15.19 16.28 23.76
CA ARG A 196 14.59 16.37 22.42
C ARG A 196 15.03 15.17 21.61
N LEU A 197 14.06 14.43 21.08
CA LEU A 197 14.31 13.41 20.06
C LEU A 197 14.38 14.11 18.71
N THR A 198 15.50 13.96 18.04
CA THR A 198 15.69 14.46 16.67
C THR A 198 15.58 13.33 15.63
N ARG A 199 15.58 12.08 16.12
CA ARG A 199 15.34 10.88 15.34
C ARG A 199 14.83 9.76 16.26
N ALA A 200 13.74 9.11 15.85
CA ALA A 200 13.23 7.91 16.50
C ALA A 200 12.58 7.02 15.41
N LEU A 201 13.38 6.10 14.86
CA LEU A 201 12.92 5.19 13.83
C LEU A 201 12.36 3.90 14.44
N SER A 202 11.36 3.33 13.78
CA SER A 202 10.63 2.15 14.24
C SER A 202 11.47 0.88 14.15
N ASN A 203 12.31 0.79 13.12
CA ASN A 203 13.01 -0.44 12.78
C ASN A 203 14.42 -0.16 12.27
N MET A 204 15.32 -1.11 12.54
CA MET A 204 16.65 -1.19 11.97
C MET A 204 17.01 -2.67 11.79
N VAL A 205 17.53 -3.05 10.63
CA VAL A 205 18.05 -4.40 10.35
C VAL A 205 19.34 -4.29 9.57
N ASP A 206 20.41 -4.91 10.06
CA ASP A 206 21.69 -5.00 9.36
C ASP A 206 21.79 -6.34 8.60
N PHE A 207 22.27 -6.28 7.36
CA PHE A 207 22.48 -7.44 6.50
C PHE A 207 23.98 -7.62 6.19
N PRO A 208 24.49 -8.86 6.11
CA PRO A 208 25.90 -9.14 5.96
C PRO A 208 26.46 -8.91 4.54
N ALA A 209 25.63 -8.52 3.60
CA ALA A 209 26.00 -8.40 2.18
C ALA A 209 25.49 -7.10 1.55
N THR A 210 25.90 -6.85 0.33
CA THR A 210 25.43 -5.79 -0.56
C THR A 210 25.09 -6.36 -1.94
N GLY A 211 24.67 -5.51 -2.88
CA GLY A 211 24.29 -5.93 -4.23
C GLY A 211 22.82 -6.33 -4.36
N TYR A 212 22.04 -6.11 -3.32
CA TYR A 212 20.59 -6.34 -3.37
C TYR A 212 19.90 -5.44 -4.40
N ARG A 213 18.80 -5.95 -4.97
CA ARG A 213 17.84 -5.14 -5.72
C ARG A 213 16.85 -4.51 -4.74
N ILE A 214 16.79 -3.20 -4.72
CA ILE A 214 15.78 -2.45 -3.99
C ILE A 214 14.65 -2.13 -4.96
N THR A 215 13.45 -2.58 -4.64
CA THR A 215 12.22 -2.23 -5.34
C THR A 215 11.45 -1.22 -4.50
N SER A 216 11.16 -0.07 -5.09
CA SER A 216 10.41 1.02 -4.46
C SER A 216 9.25 1.48 -5.35
N PHE A 217 8.26 2.12 -4.76
CA PHE A 217 7.03 2.50 -5.44
C PHE A 217 6.87 4.02 -5.42
N HIS A 218 6.95 4.62 -6.61
CA HIS A 218 6.92 6.07 -6.78
C HIS A 218 5.83 6.48 -7.78
N GLY A 219 5.53 7.78 -7.82
CA GLY A 219 4.56 8.28 -8.77
C GLY A 219 4.18 9.73 -8.54
N GLY A 220 2.91 9.94 -8.40
CA GLY A 220 2.26 11.21 -8.16
C GLY A 220 0.76 11.10 -8.43
N TRP A 221 0.05 12.19 -8.35
CA TRP A 221 -1.38 12.21 -8.67
C TRP A 221 -1.64 11.60 -10.05
N THR A 222 -2.59 10.66 -10.14
CA THR A 222 -3.00 9.91 -11.33
C THR A 222 -1.94 8.96 -11.95
N LYS A 223 -0.84 8.72 -11.24
CA LYS A 223 0.21 7.76 -11.64
C LYS A 223 0.91 7.15 -10.42
N GLU A 224 0.09 6.68 -9.48
CA GLU A 224 0.53 6.08 -8.22
C GLU A 224 1.21 4.73 -8.44
N MET A 225 2.04 4.33 -7.50
CA MET A 225 2.61 2.98 -7.36
C MET A 225 3.44 2.48 -8.56
N GLY A 226 4.06 3.38 -9.32
CA GLY A 226 5.04 2.98 -10.34
C GLY A 226 6.19 2.22 -9.68
N LYS A 227 6.48 1.01 -10.14
CA LYS A 227 7.56 0.15 -9.62
C LYS A 227 8.90 0.58 -10.20
N TYR A 228 9.91 0.76 -9.34
CA TYR A 228 11.28 1.11 -9.71
C TYR A 228 12.26 0.20 -9.00
N ASP A 229 13.22 -0.34 -9.77
CA ASP A 229 14.26 -1.21 -9.28
C ASP A 229 15.62 -0.52 -9.32
N THR A 230 16.39 -0.62 -8.23
CA THR A 230 17.74 -0.09 -8.10
C THR A 230 18.65 -1.15 -7.51
N ILE A 231 19.81 -1.41 -8.13
CA ILE A 231 20.83 -2.29 -7.54
C ILE A 231 21.66 -1.48 -6.54
N LEU A 232 21.62 -1.90 -5.30
CA LEU A 232 22.34 -1.26 -4.21
C LEU A 232 23.81 -1.69 -4.21
N THR A 233 24.72 -0.77 -4.46
CA THR A 233 26.17 -1.06 -4.51
C THR A 233 26.95 -0.40 -3.39
N ALA A 234 26.95 0.91 -3.30
CA ALA A 234 27.63 1.70 -2.29
C ALA A 234 26.85 2.97 -1.99
N GLY A 235 26.99 3.49 -0.79
CA GLY A 235 26.27 4.69 -0.33
C GLY A 235 24.84 4.37 0.07
N ARG A 236 23.96 5.37 -0.04
CA ARG A 236 22.61 5.31 0.49
C ARG A 236 21.55 5.44 -0.59
N PHE A 237 20.57 4.53 -0.59
CA PHE A 237 19.26 4.71 -1.21
C PHE A 237 18.27 5.10 -0.12
N SER A 238 17.41 6.09 -0.37
CA SER A 238 16.37 6.47 0.58
C SER A 238 15.09 6.92 -0.12
N GLY A 239 13.95 6.64 0.51
CA GLY A 239 12.63 7.18 0.22
C GLY A 239 12.11 7.98 1.40
N SER A 240 11.27 8.98 1.15
CA SER A 240 10.67 9.78 2.22
C SER A 240 9.47 10.59 1.75
N SER A 241 8.60 10.97 2.70
CA SER A 241 7.53 11.93 2.47
C SER A 241 7.75 13.22 3.27
N PHE A 242 7.36 14.35 2.65
CA PHE A 242 7.31 15.68 3.26
C PHE A 242 5.93 16.34 3.05
N THR A 243 4.93 15.55 2.69
CA THR A 243 3.62 16.06 2.27
C THR A 243 2.58 16.10 3.39
N GLY A 244 2.97 15.75 4.62
CA GLY A 244 2.06 15.60 5.75
C GLY A 244 1.30 14.27 5.74
N THR A 245 1.42 13.50 4.67
CA THR A 245 0.86 12.15 4.46
C THR A 245 1.96 11.20 4.01
N THR A 246 1.62 9.90 3.86
CA THR A 246 2.53 8.91 3.26
C THR A 246 2.91 9.23 1.83
N SER A 247 2.08 9.95 1.08
CA SER A 247 2.35 10.45 -0.27
C SER A 247 2.16 9.41 -1.40
N ASN A 248 1.58 9.88 -2.49
CA ASN A 248 1.54 9.16 -3.76
C ASN A 248 2.85 9.28 -4.57
N ARG A 249 3.83 10.06 -4.06
CA ARG A 249 5.13 10.26 -4.70
C ARG A 249 6.11 9.17 -4.32
N THR A 250 6.03 8.70 -3.08
CA THR A 250 6.83 7.60 -2.53
C THR A 250 5.96 6.87 -1.52
N ASN A 251 5.67 5.58 -1.76
CA ASN A 251 4.91 4.76 -0.82
C ASN A 251 5.89 4.16 0.22
N PRO A 252 5.50 3.99 1.50
CA PRO A 252 6.37 3.40 2.53
C PRO A 252 6.67 1.91 2.34
N LEU A 253 6.01 1.25 1.39
CA LEU A 253 6.34 -0.11 0.99
C LEU A 253 7.66 -0.10 0.20
N VAL A 254 8.64 -0.85 0.69
CA VAL A 254 9.91 -1.04 0.00
C VAL A 254 10.35 -2.51 0.10
N LEU A 255 10.93 -3.03 -0.96
CA LEU A 255 11.35 -4.43 -1.04
C LEU A 255 12.84 -4.50 -1.27
N MET A 256 13.49 -5.49 -0.66
CA MET A 256 14.89 -5.82 -0.89
C MET A 256 14.98 -7.28 -1.35
N ALA A 257 15.61 -7.55 -2.48
CA ALA A 257 15.61 -8.85 -3.09
C ALA A 257 16.99 -9.27 -3.59
N ASP A 258 17.18 -10.58 -3.74
CA ASP A 258 18.31 -11.09 -4.52
C ASP A 258 18.27 -10.48 -5.93
N PRO A 259 19.43 -10.14 -6.55
CA PRO A 259 19.46 -9.46 -7.85
C PRO A 259 18.68 -10.18 -8.97
N LEU A 260 18.59 -11.50 -8.89
CA LEU A 260 17.93 -12.36 -9.87
C LEU A 260 16.54 -12.85 -9.41
N ALA A 261 16.00 -12.33 -8.31
CA ALA A 261 14.66 -12.70 -7.87
C ALA A 261 13.63 -12.35 -8.95
N SER A 262 12.63 -13.21 -9.08
CA SER A 262 11.49 -13.03 -9.99
C SER A 262 10.18 -13.06 -9.20
N GLU A 263 9.05 -13.05 -9.90
CA GLU A 263 7.75 -13.18 -9.24
C GLU A 263 7.62 -14.49 -8.43
N ASP A 264 8.19 -15.59 -8.90
CA ASP A 264 8.02 -16.93 -8.33
C ASP A 264 9.32 -17.53 -7.76
N TYR A 265 10.43 -16.81 -7.75
CA TYR A 265 11.72 -17.33 -7.35
C TYR A 265 12.63 -16.30 -6.72
N GLY A 266 13.43 -16.74 -5.74
CA GLY A 266 14.48 -15.95 -5.11
C GLY A 266 14.04 -15.32 -3.80
N LYS A 267 15.00 -14.84 -3.01
CA LYS A 267 14.76 -14.24 -1.71
C LYS A 267 14.27 -12.81 -1.87
N VAL A 268 13.18 -12.49 -1.19
CA VAL A 268 12.60 -11.15 -1.15
C VAL A 268 12.25 -10.81 0.29
N TYR A 269 12.72 -9.67 0.75
CA TYR A 269 12.34 -9.05 2.02
C TYR A 269 11.37 -7.91 1.71
N GLY A 270 10.26 -7.85 2.43
CA GLY A 270 9.28 -6.76 2.34
C GLY A 270 9.27 -5.96 3.64
N PHE A 271 9.27 -4.63 3.50
CA PHE A 271 9.17 -3.69 4.61
C PHE A 271 8.06 -2.69 4.35
N ASN A 272 7.27 -2.37 5.36
CA ASN A 272 6.23 -1.36 5.30
C ASN A 272 6.13 -0.64 6.65
N LEU A 273 5.46 0.52 6.69
CA LEU A 273 5.26 1.28 7.90
C LEU A 273 3.77 1.49 8.15
N LEU A 274 3.33 1.22 9.37
CA LEU A 274 1.97 1.43 9.82
C LEU A 274 1.80 2.87 10.33
N TYR A 275 1.83 3.82 9.39
CA TYR A 275 1.81 5.25 9.68
C TYR A 275 1.30 6.04 8.46
N SER A 276 0.48 7.06 8.69
CA SER A 276 -0.14 7.86 7.63
C SER A 276 0.46 9.26 7.47
N GLY A 277 1.59 9.53 8.12
CA GLY A 277 2.31 10.81 8.05
C GLY A 277 3.61 10.74 7.24
N ASN A 278 4.47 11.74 7.44
CA ASN A 278 5.78 11.77 6.81
C ASN A 278 6.63 10.59 7.24
N HIS A 279 6.93 9.69 6.31
CA HIS A 279 7.73 8.49 6.54
C HIS A 279 9.15 8.64 5.97
N TYR A 280 10.02 7.75 6.39
CA TYR A 280 11.39 7.62 5.93
C TYR A 280 11.78 6.15 5.92
N GLU A 281 12.45 5.72 4.85
CA GLU A 281 13.14 4.44 4.73
C GLU A 281 14.47 4.62 4.04
N SER A 282 15.48 3.86 4.46
CA SER A 282 16.78 3.87 3.77
C SER A 282 17.50 2.53 3.83
N PHE A 283 18.38 2.34 2.83
CA PHE A 283 19.35 1.26 2.73
C PHE A 283 20.73 1.90 2.61
N ASP A 284 21.61 1.66 3.58
CA ASP A 284 22.93 2.27 3.66
C ASP A 284 24.02 1.18 3.61
N VAL A 285 24.88 1.21 2.60
CA VAL A 285 26.00 0.27 2.43
C VAL A 285 27.29 0.90 2.92
N ASN A 286 27.87 0.31 3.97
CA ASN A 286 29.12 0.78 4.56
C ASN A 286 30.36 0.30 3.78
N SER A 287 31.55 0.74 4.24
CA SER A 287 32.85 0.37 3.63
C SER A 287 33.23 -1.11 3.78
N PHE A 288 32.52 -1.85 4.63
CA PHE A 288 32.70 -3.30 4.85
C PHE A 288 31.74 -4.15 4.00
N GLY A 289 30.91 -3.52 3.14
CA GLY A 289 29.97 -4.21 2.29
C GLY A 289 28.75 -4.76 3.04
N LYS A 290 28.46 -4.24 4.22
CA LYS A 290 27.27 -4.56 5.01
C LYS A 290 26.17 -3.54 4.72
N THR A 291 24.92 -3.99 4.60
CA THR A 291 23.75 -3.14 4.31
C THR A 291 22.94 -2.94 5.57
N ARG A 292 22.62 -1.69 5.91
CA ARG A 292 21.67 -1.32 6.95
C ARG A 292 20.36 -0.87 6.34
N PHE A 293 19.26 -1.47 6.77
CA PHE A 293 17.91 -0.97 6.55
C PHE A 293 17.40 -0.24 7.78
N VAL A 294 16.72 0.89 7.58
CA VAL A 294 15.95 1.58 8.62
C VAL A 294 14.65 2.12 8.05
N ASN A 295 13.58 2.17 8.86
CA ASN A 295 12.37 2.93 8.53
C ASN A 295 11.66 3.47 9.77
N GLY A 296 10.84 4.50 9.58
CA GLY A 296 10.05 5.14 10.63
C GLY A 296 9.53 6.52 10.23
N ILE A 297 9.26 7.37 11.23
CA ILE A 297 8.91 8.77 11.00
C ILE A 297 10.10 9.49 10.37
N ASN A 298 9.82 10.33 9.36
CA ASN A 298 10.86 11.13 8.71
C ASN A 298 11.57 12.04 9.73
N PRO A 299 12.89 11.89 9.93
CA PRO A 299 13.63 12.69 10.90
C PRO A 299 13.85 14.13 10.44
N ASP A 300 13.70 14.43 9.15
CA ASP A 300 13.89 15.78 8.65
C ASP A 300 12.75 16.69 9.14
N HIS A 301 13.10 17.78 9.78
CA HIS A 301 12.16 18.72 10.42
C HIS A 301 11.34 18.12 11.59
N PHE A 302 11.72 16.93 12.09
CA PHE A 302 11.14 16.32 13.27
C PHE A 302 11.98 16.68 14.50
N GLU A 303 11.33 17.20 15.51
CA GLU A 303 11.92 17.41 16.84
C GLU A 303 10.81 17.22 17.87
N TRP A 304 10.96 16.22 18.73
CA TRP A 304 9.97 15.89 19.76
C TRP A 304 10.54 16.15 21.15
N PHE A 305 9.88 16.98 21.91
CA PHE A 305 10.27 17.30 23.29
C PHE A 305 9.66 16.28 24.27
N LEU A 306 10.49 15.71 25.12
CA LEU A 306 10.07 14.84 26.20
C LEU A 306 10.48 15.45 27.55
N ALA A 307 9.49 15.77 28.38
CA ALA A 307 9.72 16.10 29.80
C ALA A 307 10.12 14.83 30.60
N PRO A 308 10.68 14.98 31.79
CA PRO A 308 10.93 13.87 32.71
C PRO A 308 9.67 13.02 32.94
N GLY A 309 9.78 11.70 32.75
CA GLY A 309 8.70 10.74 32.89
C GLY A 309 7.83 10.54 31.65
N GLU A 310 8.01 11.32 30.58
CA GLU A 310 7.26 11.15 29.35
C GLU A 310 7.87 10.05 28.45
N THR A 311 7.02 9.45 27.64
CA THR A 311 7.37 8.39 26.67
C THR A 311 6.99 8.83 25.27
N PHE A 312 7.84 8.54 24.29
CA PHE A 312 7.55 8.64 22.87
C PHE A 312 7.50 7.23 22.29
N GLU A 313 6.42 6.89 21.62
CA GLU A 313 6.25 5.62 20.91
C GLU A 313 6.41 5.84 19.39
N THR A 314 7.20 4.99 18.73
CA THR A 314 7.30 5.01 17.28
C THR A 314 6.12 4.26 16.64
N PRO A 315 5.74 4.56 15.39
CA PRO A 315 4.81 3.72 14.64
C PRO A 315 5.35 2.29 14.50
N GLU A 316 4.46 1.34 14.24
CA GLU A 316 4.84 -0.06 14.01
C GLU A 316 5.38 -0.25 12.58
N SER A 317 6.56 -0.86 12.45
CA SER A 317 7.16 -1.30 11.20
C SER A 317 6.83 -2.76 10.96
N VAL A 318 6.46 -3.11 9.75
CA VAL A 318 6.11 -4.48 9.33
C VAL A 318 7.21 -5.02 8.44
N MET A 319 7.70 -6.22 8.72
CA MET A 319 8.70 -6.89 7.90
C MET A 319 8.34 -8.36 7.65
N THR A 320 8.64 -8.85 6.45
CA THR A 320 8.41 -10.23 6.02
C THR A 320 9.54 -10.71 5.11
N PHE A 321 9.69 -12.02 5.02
CA PHE A 321 10.63 -12.68 4.13
C PHE A 321 9.95 -13.81 3.37
N SER A 322 10.36 -14.02 2.12
CA SER A 322 9.99 -15.20 1.32
C SER A 322 11.15 -15.62 0.41
N ASP A 323 11.33 -16.91 0.20
CA ASP A 323 12.20 -17.48 -0.84
C ASP A 323 11.43 -17.89 -2.10
N GLY A 324 10.10 -17.69 -2.10
CA GLY A 324 9.19 -17.89 -3.22
C GLY A 324 8.99 -16.63 -4.11
N GLY A 325 10.00 -15.78 -4.21
CA GLY A 325 9.94 -14.56 -5.03
C GLY A 325 9.00 -13.48 -4.51
N TYR A 326 8.70 -12.53 -5.41
CA TYR A 326 7.82 -11.39 -5.07
C TYR A 326 6.38 -11.82 -4.79
N ASN A 327 5.84 -12.86 -5.47
CA ASN A 327 4.50 -13.38 -5.17
C ASN A 327 4.42 -13.96 -3.75
N GLY A 328 5.41 -14.76 -3.34
CA GLY A 328 5.47 -15.30 -1.98
C GLY A 328 5.50 -14.21 -0.91
N MET A 329 6.35 -13.20 -1.09
CA MET A 329 6.40 -12.04 -0.19
C MET A 329 5.07 -11.27 -0.16
N SER A 330 4.45 -11.06 -1.33
CA SER A 330 3.15 -10.38 -1.42
C SER A 330 2.05 -11.13 -0.68
N HIS A 331 2.01 -12.46 -0.77
CA HIS A 331 1.02 -13.27 -0.05
C HIS A 331 1.15 -13.13 1.46
N ASN A 332 2.38 -13.09 1.98
CA ASN A 332 2.61 -12.84 3.40
C ASN A 332 2.03 -11.48 3.83
N MET A 333 2.35 -10.40 3.09
CA MET A 333 1.81 -9.07 3.35
C MET A 333 0.28 -9.04 3.21
N HIS A 334 -0.28 -9.67 2.16
CA HIS A 334 -1.73 -9.70 1.95
C HIS A 334 -2.48 -10.40 3.09
N ARG A 335 -1.97 -11.55 3.55
CA ARG A 335 -2.54 -12.26 4.69
C ARG A 335 -2.46 -11.43 5.96
N PHE A 336 -1.31 -10.81 6.20
CA PHE A 336 -1.12 -9.91 7.34
C PHE A 336 -2.08 -8.72 7.29
N VAL A 337 -2.22 -8.04 6.15
CA VAL A 337 -3.15 -6.91 6.00
C VAL A 337 -4.59 -7.36 6.24
N ARG A 338 -5.02 -8.47 5.66
CA ARG A 338 -6.39 -8.99 5.87
C ARG A 338 -6.69 -9.38 7.30
N LYS A 339 -5.73 -9.98 8.03
CA LYS A 339 -5.96 -10.56 9.36
C LYS A 339 -5.62 -9.62 10.51
N HIS A 340 -4.62 -8.75 10.34
CA HIS A 340 -4.02 -8.00 11.43
C HIS A 340 -4.02 -6.47 11.24
N ILE A 341 -4.46 -5.96 10.08
CA ILE A 341 -4.55 -4.52 9.80
C ILE A 341 -6.01 -4.09 9.63
N THR A 342 -6.71 -4.61 8.60
CA THR A 342 -8.11 -4.28 8.36
C THR A 342 -9.02 -4.83 9.47
N ARG A 343 -10.03 -4.03 9.88
CA ARG A 343 -10.85 -4.28 11.07
C ARG A 343 -12.34 -4.16 10.82
N GLY A 344 -13.12 -4.49 11.86
CA GLY A 344 -14.56 -4.34 11.88
C GLY A 344 -15.28 -5.32 10.98
N VAL A 345 -16.58 -5.08 10.79
CA VAL A 345 -17.46 -6.00 10.04
C VAL A 345 -17.05 -6.16 8.58
N TRP A 346 -16.41 -5.12 8.02
CA TRP A 346 -15.99 -5.11 6.62
C TRP A 346 -14.65 -5.81 6.37
N ARG A 347 -13.94 -6.27 7.39
CA ARG A 347 -12.71 -7.07 7.20
C ARG A 347 -12.96 -8.28 6.29
N ASP A 348 -14.02 -9.03 6.57
CA ASP A 348 -14.31 -10.31 5.94
C ASP A 348 -15.55 -10.27 5.01
N GLN A 349 -16.28 -9.16 4.97
CA GLN A 349 -17.45 -9.01 4.10
C GLN A 349 -17.08 -8.59 2.68
N GLU A 350 -17.76 -9.18 1.71
CA GLU A 350 -17.66 -8.78 0.30
C GLU A 350 -18.11 -7.33 0.10
N ARG A 351 -17.31 -6.56 -0.62
CA ARG A 351 -17.61 -5.15 -0.94
C ARG A 351 -18.74 -5.07 -1.97
N PRO A 352 -19.73 -4.19 -1.76
CA PRO A 352 -20.80 -3.98 -2.72
C PRO A 352 -20.28 -3.33 -4.01
N ILE A 353 -20.90 -3.66 -5.15
CA ILE A 353 -20.65 -2.98 -6.41
C ILE A 353 -21.30 -1.60 -6.36
N LEU A 354 -20.49 -0.54 -6.44
CA LEU A 354 -20.95 0.83 -6.31
C LEU A 354 -21.13 1.56 -7.66
N LEU A 355 -21.94 2.60 -7.65
CA LEU A 355 -22.01 3.63 -8.68
C LEU A 355 -21.74 4.97 -8.01
N ASN A 356 -20.65 5.62 -8.39
CA ASN A 356 -20.28 6.95 -7.93
C ASN A 356 -20.80 8.02 -8.90
N SER A 357 -21.28 9.15 -8.37
CA SER A 357 -21.85 10.24 -9.15
C SER A 357 -20.82 11.24 -9.71
N TRP A 358 -19.52 11.16 -9.31
CA TRP A 358 -18.55 12.19 -9.63
C TRP A 358 -18.36 12.39 -11.15
N GLU A 359 -17.80 11.42 -11.86
CA GLU A 359 -17.59 11.55 -13.31
C GLU A 359 -18.90 11.62 -14.13
N ALA A 360 -20.05 11.29 -13.51
CA ALA A 360 -21.34 11.45 -14.16
C ALA A 360 -21.88 12.88 -14.13
N ASN A 361 -21.64 13.63 -13.05
CA ASN A 361 -22.29 14.92 -12.82
C ASN A 361 -21.34 16.02 -12.32
N TYR A 362 -20.17 15.68 -11.76
CA TYR A 362 -19.31 16.61 -11.02
C TYR A 362 -20.13 17.40 -9.98
N PHE A 363 -19.95 18.72 -9.87
CA PHE A 363 -20.70 19.59 -8.95
C PHE A 363 -22.16 19.86 -9.37
N ASP A 364 -22.56 19.49 -10.60
CA ASP A 364 -23.90 19.70 -11.13
C ASP A 364 -24.86 18.59 -10.70
N ILE A 365 -25.05 18.48 -9.39
CA ILE A 365 -25.96 17.51 -8.76
C ILE A 365 -27.23 18.18 -8.24
N ASP A 366 -28.34 17.46 -8.35
CA ASP A 366 -29.60 17.70 -7.66
C ASP A 366 -30.30 16.35 -7.40
N GLU A 367 -31.32 16.35 -6.53
CA GLU A 367 -32.03 15.13 -6.17
C GLU A 367 -32.57 14.37 -7.40
N GLY A 368 -33.08 15.07 -8.40
CA GLY A 368 -33.67 14.45 -9.61
C GLY A 368 -32.61 13.71 -10.45
N LYS A 369 -31.45 14.33 -10.67
CA LYS A 369 -30.33 13.73 -11.41
C LYS A 369 -29.77 12.51 -10.68
N LEU A 370 -29.54 12.64 -9.36
CA LEU A 370 -29.04 11.56 -8.53
C LEU A 370 -29.97 10.34 -8.53
N LEU A 371 -31.30 10.56 -8.34
CA LEU A 371 -32.28 9.47 -8.37
C LEU A 371 -32.39 8.81 -9.74
N LYS A 372 -32.27 9.58 -10.84
CA LYS A 372 -32.27 9.03 -12.20
C LYS A 372 -31.07 8.13 -12.43
N LEU A 373 -29.88 8.59 -12.00
CA LEU A 373 -28.62 7.84 -12.10
C LEU A 373 -28.66 6.56 -11.26
N ALA A 374 -29.09 6.68 -9.98
CA ALA A 374 -29.23 5.57 -9.07
C ALA A 374 -30.16 4.47 -9.60
N LYS A 375 -31.31 4.89 -10.19
CA LYS A 375 -32.24 3.95 -10.84
C LYS A 375 -31.56 3.16 -11.97
N LYS A 376 -30.75 3.82 -12.80
CA LYS A 376 -29.96 3.15 -13.85
C LYS A 376 -28.95 2.17 -13.29
N GLY A 377 -28.25 2.53 -12.22
CA GLY A 377 -27.36 1.62 -11.50
C GLY A 377 -28.08 0.38 -10.98
N LYS A 378 -29.26 0.57 -10.37
CA LYS A 378 -30.09 -0.55 -9.91
C LYS A 378 -30.53 -1.47 -11.04
N GLU A 379 -30.97 -0.90 -12.17
CA GLU A 379 -31.34 -1.67 -13.39
C GLU A 379 -30.17 -2.51 -13.90
N ALA A 380 -28.93 -2.01 -13.79
CA ALA A 380 -27.71 -2.74 -14.14
C ALA A 380 -27.24 -3.73 -13.05
N GLY A 381 -27.89 -3.79 -11.89
CA GLY A 381 -27.59 -4.74 -10.81
C GLY A 381 -26.59 -4.26 -9.77
N MET A 382 -26.22 -2.98 -9.78
CA MET A 382 -25.37 -2.36 -8.74
C MET A 382 -26.07 -2.38 -7.37
N GLU A 383 -25.31 -2.23 -6.30
CA GLU A 383 -25.73 -2.49 -4.93
C GLU A 383 -25.65 -1.24 -4.03
N LEU A 384 -24.80 -0.30 -4.37
CA LEU A 384 -24.51 0.91 -3.62
C LEU A 384 -24.49 2.13 -4.57
N PHE A 385 -25.14 3.21 -4.16
CA PHE A 385 -25.07 4.50 -4.84
C PHE A 385 -24.35 5.52 -3.97
N VAL A 386 -23.29 6.15 -4.49
CA VAL A 386 -22.48 7.14 -3.78
C VAL A 386 -22.68 8.53 -4.38
N MET A 387 -23.17 9.44 -3.55
CA MET A 387 -23.20 10.88 -3.85
C MET A 387 -21.85 11.49 -3.49
N ASP A 388 -21.09 11.89 -4.49
CA ASP A 388 -19.76 12.51 -4.33
C ASP A 388 -19.85 14.00 -3.96
N ASP A 389 -18.78 14.80 -4.09
CA ASP A 389 -18.67 16.20 -3.69
C ASP A 389 -19.80 17.08 -4.27
N GLY A 390 -20.23 18.08 -3.49
CA GLY A 390 -21.16 19.11 -3.95
C GLY A 390 -22.52 19.18 -3.24
N TRP A 391 -22.77 18.37 -2.21
CA TRP A 391 -24.07 18.27 -1.54
C TRP A 391 -24.29 19.28 -0.39
N PHE A 392 -23.22 19.94 0.10
CA PHE A 392 -23.23 20.78 1.31
C PHE A 392 -23.00 22.25 1.00
N GLY A 393 -23.35 23.16 1.91
CA GLY A 393 -23.15 24.59 1.83
C GLY A 393 -23.60 25.20 0.49
N ASP A 394 -22.86 26.18 -0.04
CA ASP A 394 -23.01 26.70 -1.42
C ASP A 394 -21.98 26.08 -2.37
N ARG A 395 -21.68 24.78 -2.18
CA ARG A 395 -20.68 23.99 -2.94
C ARG A 395 -21.13 23.76 -4.38
N LYS A 396 -20.62 24.55 -5.31
CA LYS A 396 -20.89 24.45 -6.76
C LYS A 396 -19.61 24.39 -7.60
N ASP A 397 -18.50 24.56 -6.97
CA ASP A 397 -17.15 24.45 -7.49
C ASP A 397 -16.20 24.16 -6.32
N ASP A 398 -14.92 23.92 -6.59
CA ASP A 398 -13.89 23.61 -5.60
C ASP A 398 -13.37 24.82 -4.80
N LYS A 399 -13.91 26.03 -5.04
CA LYS A 399 -13.38 27.28 -4.47
C LYS A 399 -14.07 27.73 -3.19
N ARG A 400 -15.15 27.07 -2.80
CA ARG A 400 -15.99 27.51 -1.69
C ARG A 400 -16.63 26.41 -0.89
N ALA A 401 -17.08 26.77 0.31
CA ALA A 401 -17.93 26.00 1.20
C ALA A 401 -17.31 24.74 1.78
N LEU A 402 -16.07 24.35 1.48
CA LEU A 402 -15.41 23.26 2.19
C LEU A 402 -15.21 23.67 3.65
N GLY A 403 -15.69 22.83 4.58
CA GLY A 403 -15.83 23.14 6.00
C GLY A 403 -17.26 23.41 6.44
N ASP A 404 -18.16 23.76 5.52
CA ASP A 404 -19.57 24.11 5.78
C ASP A 404 -20.47 22.88 5.62
N TRP A 405 -20.37 21.92 6.54
CA TRP A 405 -20.97 20.58 6.47
C TRP A 405 -22.49 20.55 6.74
N PHE A 406 -23.22 21.54 6.29
CA PHE A 406 -24.68 21.54 6.30
C PHE A 406 -25.26 21.34 4.90
N VAL A 407 -26.37 20.56 4.83
CA VAL A 407 -26.98 20.15 3.57
C VAL A 407 -27.45 21.35 2.73
N ASN A 408 -27.15 21.35 1.44
CA ASN A 408 -27.72 22.29 0.49
C ASN A 408 -29.16 21.91 0.13
N THR A 409 -30.13 22.51 0.80
CA THR A 409 -31.57 22.22 0.63
C THR A 409 -32.14 22.63 -0.73
N LYS A 410 -31.42 23.44 -1.51
CA LYS A 410 -31.81 23.75 -2.91
C LYS A 410 -31.50 22.57 -3.83
N LYS A 411 -30.35 21.89 -3.62
CA LYS A 411 -29.99 20.69 -4.34
C LYS A 411 -30.75 19.45 -3.83
N LEU A 412 -30.90 19.33 -2.52
CA LEU A 412 -31.53 18.22 -1.80
C LEU A 412 -32.69 18.71 -0.92
N PRO A 413 -33.90 18.94 -1.48
CA PRO A 413 -35.02 19.51 -0.74
C PRO A 413 -35.47 18.70 0.48
N GLY A 414 -35.28 17.38 0.44
CA GLY A 414 -35.58 16.46 1.55
C GLY A 414 -34.41 16.24 2.52
N GLY A 415 -33.28 16.95 2.35
CA GLY A 415 -32.05 16.73 3.08
C GLY A 415 -31.40 15.38 2.73
N LEU A 416 -30.32 15.03 3.44
CA LEU A 416 -29.65 13.71 3.28
C LEU A 416 -30.65 12.58 3.54
N LYS A 417 -31.44 12.68 4.61
CA LYS A 417 -32.45 11.66 4.96
C LYS A 417 -33.44 11.41 3.83
N GLY A 418 -34.00 12.48 3.23
CA GLY A 418 -34.97 12.35 2.15
C GLY A 418 -34.41 11.67 0.90
N LEU A 419 -33.14 11.90 0.59
CA LEU A 419 -32.43 11.22 -0.51
C LEU A 419 -32.11 9.76 -0.15
N ALA A 420 -31.54 9.50 1.03
CA ALA A 420 -31.24 8.17 1.52
C ALA A 420 -32.47 7.25 1.53
N ASP A 421 -33.60 7.71 2.11
CA ASP A 421 -34.86 6.96 2.14
C ASP A 421 -35.34 6.56 0.73
N LYS A 422 -35.15 7.42 -0.27
CA LYS A 422 -35.51 7.14 -1.67
C LYS A 422 -34.57 6.12 -2.34
N ILE A 423 -33.27 6.21 -2.06
CA ILE A 423 -32.26 5.28 -2.57
C ILE A 423 -32.48 3.89 -1.95
N HIS A 424 -32.67 3.81 -0.62
CA HIS A 424 -32.98 2.56 0.08
C HIS A 424 -34.26 1.92 -0.43
N LYS A 425 -35.29 2.72 -0.71
CA LYS A 425 -36.56 2.24 -1.31
C LYS A 425 -36.35 1.60 -2.69
N MET A 426 -35.30 1.98 -3.43
CA MET A 426 -34.93 1.31 -4.68
C MET A 426 -34.19 -0.01 -4.43
N GLY A 427 -33.81 -0.31 -3.18
CA GLY A 427 -33.01 -1.48 -2.79
C GLY A 427 -31.52 -1.30 -3.07
N LEU A 428 -31.02 -0.08 -3.01
CA LEU A 428 -29.60 0.28 -3.03
C LEU A 428 -29.18 0.76 -1.65
N LYS A 429 -27.92 0.51 -1.28
CA LYS A 429 -27.24 1.21 -0.20
C LYS A 429 -26.93 2.65 -0.60
N PHE A 430 -26.76 3.54 0.40
CA PHE A 430 -26.48 4.95 0.16
C PHE A 430 -25.16 5.38 0.79
N GLY A 431 -24.33 6.08 0.01
CA GLY A 431 -23.05 6.62 0.45
C GLY A 431 -22.88 8.11 0.16
N ILE A 432 -22.00 8.73 0.94
CA ILE A 432 -21.64 10.16 0.78
C ILE A 432 -20.13 10.35 0.75
N TRP A 433 -19.69 11.46 0.16
CA TRP A 433 -18.32 11.96 0.19
C TRP A 433 -18.17 13.04 1.29
N ILE A 434 -17.02 13.01 1.97
CA ILE A 434 -16.59 14.03 2.95
C ILE A 434 -15.11 14.34 2.79
N GLU A 435 -14.70 15.57 3.18
CA GLU A 435 -13.30 16.01 3.24
C GLU A 435 -13.08 16.87 4.51
N PRO A 436 -13.05 16.22 5.70
CA PRO A 436 -13.11 16.95 6.98
C PRO A 436 -11.80 17.61 7.39
N GLU A 437 -10.69 17.35 6.72
CA GLU A 437 -9.36 17.86 7.05
C GLU A 437 -9.07 19.23 6.42
N MET A 438 -9.90 19.65 5.48
CA MET A 438 -9.68 20.84 4.65
C MET A 438 -10.78 21.89 4.81
N VAL A 439 -10.40 23.14 4.53
CA VAL A 439 -11.31 24.27 4.57
C VAL A 439 -11.04 25.22 3.39
N ASN A 440 -12.09 25.76 2.77
CA ASN A 440 -11.93 26.87 1.83
C ASN A 440 -11.89 28.21 2.58
N VAL A 441 -11.11 29.16 2.10
CA VAL A 441 -11.13 30.54 2.60
C VAL A 441 -12.53 31.16 2.42
N ASP A 442 -13.24 30.81 1.33
CA ASP A 442 -14.64 31.16 1.12
C ASP A 442 -15.58 30.10 1.75
N SER A 443 -15.56 30.02 3.08
CA SER A 443 -16.46 29.21 3.90
C SER A 443 -16.86 29.97 5.15
N GLU A 444 -17.97 29.57 5.77
CA GLU A 444 -18.39 30.13 7.06
C GLU A 444 -17.46 29.70 8.18
N LEU A 445 -16.95 28.46 8.11
CA LEU A 445 -15.99 27.92 9.09
C LEU A 445 -14.72 28.77 9.10
N TYR A 446 -14.12 29.04 7.95
CA TYR A 446 -12.89 29.84 7.89
C TYR A 446 -13.11 31.28 8.33
N ARG A 447 -14.26 31.89 7.95
CA ARG A 447 -14.60 33.27 8.42
C ARG A 447 -14.75 33.35 9.94
N LYS A 448 -15.21 32.29 10.56
CA LYS A 448 -15.43 32.20 12.01
C LYS A 448 -14.15 31.86 12.76
N HIS A 449 -13.34 30.98 12.22
CA HIS A 449 -12.12 30.42 12.82
C HIS A 449 -10.94 30.39 11.84
N PRO A 450 -10.45 31.56 11.37
CA PRO A 450 -9.28 31.60 10.49
C PRO A 450 -8.00 31.09 11.18
N GLU A 451 -7.96 31.14 12.52
CA GLU A 451 -6.86 30.65 13.32
C GLU A 451 -6.72 29.10 13.32
N TRP A 452 -7.76 28.39 12.91
CA TRP A 452 -7.74 26.92 12.84
C TRP A 452 -7.06 26.36 11.58
N ALA A 453 -6.80 27.20 10.60
CA ALA A 453 -6.02 26.80 9.45
C ALA A 453 -4.51 26.92 9.72
N MET A 454 -3.74 25.96 9.23
CA MET A 454 -2.27 26.03 9.29
C MET A 454 -1.80 27.14 8.35
N ASP A 455 -1.08 28.11 8.88
CA ASP A 455 -0.34 29.13 8.17
C ASP A 455 0.71 29.79 9.07
N ILE A 456 1.73 30.39 8.47
CA ILE A 456 2.77 31.11 9.19
C ILE A 456 2.35 32.57 9.34
N PRO A 457 2.14 33.09 10.55
CA PRO A 457 1.68 34.48 10.76
C PRO A 457 2.59 35.51 10.06
N GLY A 458 1.96 36.36 9.23
CA GLY A 458 2.65 37.44 8.54
C GLY A 458 3.42 37.05 7.27
N MET A 459 3.34 35.80 6.83
CA MET A 459 3.89 35.33 5.57
C MET A 459 2.80 35.12 4.51
N ASP A 460 3.18 35.19 3.23
CA ASP A 460 2.32 34.78 2.13
C ASP A 460 2.06 33.28 2.23
N HIS A 461 0.84 32.88 1.88
CA HIS A 461 0.41 31.49 1.93
C HIS A 461 0.52 30.82 0.56
N SER A 462 1.06 29.58 0.55
CA SER A 462 1.06 28.73 -0.64
C SER A 462 -0.36 28.21 -0.95
N GLU A 463 -0.74 28.19 -2.22
CA GLU A 463 -2.08 27.77 -2.63
C GLU A 463 -2.11 26.35 -3.21
N GLY A 464 -3.12 25.57 -2.85
CA GLY A 464 -3.39 24.24 -3.41
C GLY A 464 -4.89 23.96 -3.41
N ARG A 465 -5.49 23.71 -4.59
CA ARG A 465 -6.92 23.41 -4.76
C ARG A 465 -7.89 24.41 -4.09
N ASN A 466 -7.48 25.66 -3.87
CA ASN A 466 -8.22 26.66 -3.11
C ASN A 466 -8.53 26.26 -1.65
N GLN A 467 -7.76 25.34 -1.08
CA GLN A 467 -7.97 24.77 0.25
C GLN A 467 -6.87 25.20 1.22
N ARG A 468 -7.17 25.13 2.51
CA ARG A 468 -6.26 25.21 3.65
C ARG A 468 -6.36 23.93 4.46
N ASP A 469 -5.24 23.50 5.01
CA ASP A 469 -5.18 22.40 5.97
C ASP A 469 -5.71 22.89 7.32
N LEU A 470 -6.68 22.21 7.92
CA LEU A 470 -7.07 22.45 9.31
C LEU A 470 -5.99 21.94 10.25
N ASP A 471 -5.70 22.67 11.33
CA ASP A 471 -4.67 22.31 12.29
C ASP A 471 -5.14 21.19 13.24
N PHE A 472 -5.02 19.94 12.85
CA PHE A 472 -5.36 18.81 13.71
C PHE A 472 -4.32 18.55 14.81
N SER A 473 -3.22 19.31 14.90
CA SER A 473 -2.41 19.35 16.10
C SER A 473 -3.11 20.06 17.25
N ASN A 474 -4.17 20.82 16.96
CA ASN A 474 -5.04 21.49 17.91
C ASN A 474 -6.25 20.60 18.28
N PRO A 475 -6.35 20.12 19.54
CA PRO A 475 -7.46 19.27 19.97
C PRO A 475 -8.85 19.90 19.81
N GLU A 476 -8.99 21.23 19.89
CA GLU A 476 -10.28 21.90 19.71
C GLU A 476 -10.81 21.73 18.27
N VAL A 477 -9.92 21.75 17.28
CA VAL A 477 -10.28 21.55 15.88
C VAL A 477 -10.75 20.12 15.66
N VAL A 478 -10.06 19.16 16.26
CA VAL A 478 -10.41 17.73 16.21
C VAL A 478 -11.77 17.49 16.86
N ASP A 479 -12.00 18.04 18.06
CA ASP A 479 -13.28 17.92 18.79
C ASP A 479 -14.45 18.51 17.99
N TYR A 480 -14.26 19.69 17.41
CA TYR A 480 -15.24 20.31 16.54
C TYR A 480 -15.58 19.42 15.33
N MET A 481 -14.56 18.83 14.71
CA MET A 481 -14.77 18.01 13.52
C MET A 481 -15.43 16.66 13.86
N ILE A 482 -15.08 16.05 14.99
CA ILE A 482 -15.77 14.85 15.51
C ILE A 482 -17.26 15.14 15.69
N GLN A 483 -17.60 16.26 16.36
CA GLN A 483 -18.98 16.62 16.57
C GLN A 483 -19.71 16.87 15.24
N THR A 484 -19.13 17.69 14.35
CA THR A 484 -19.72 18.04 13.06
C THR A 484 -19.99 16.82 12.19
N MET A 485 -19.02 15.92 12.06
CA MET A 485 -19.18 14.69 11.26
C MET A 485 -20.17 13.73 11.91
N THR A 486 -20.19 13.64 13.24
CA THR A 486 -21.20 12.86 13.95
C THR A 486 -22.63 13.35 13.65
N GLU A 487 -22.85 14.69 13.64
CA GLU A 487 -24.14 15.28 13.30
C GLU A 487 -24.55 14.98 11.85
N VAL A 488 -23.59 15.08 10.89
CA VAL A 488 -23.83 14.73 9.47
C VAL A 488 -24.22 13.27 9.33
N LEU A 489 -23.43 12.35 9.87
CA LEU A 489 -23.61 10.91 9.71
C LEU A 489 -24.86 10.40 10.44
N SER A 490 -25.25 11.03 11.55
CA SER A 490 -26.48 10.69 12.29
C SER A 490 -27.74 11.27 11.63
N SER A 491 -27.62 12.18 10.67
CA SER A 491 -28.75 12.86 10.04
C SER A 491 -29.55 11.99 9.06
N ALA A 492 -28.96 10.88 8.61
CA ALA A 492 -29.55 9.94 7.65
C ALA A 492 -28.97 8.53 7.87
N GLU A 493 -29.59 7.53 7.31
CA GLU A 493 -29.01 6.17 7.22
C GLU A 493 -27.96 6.18 6.12
N ILE A 494 -26.68 6.16 6.51
CA ILE A 494 -25.50 6.17 5.61
C ILE A 494 -24.83 4.80 5.72
N ASP A 495 -24.68 4.12 4.58
CA ASP A 495 -24.04 2.79 4.50
C ASP A 495 -22.55 2.88 4.12
N TYR A 496 -22.14 4.00 3.55
CA TYR A 496 -20.79 4.17 2.99
C TYR A 496 -20.34 5.62 3.07
N VAL A 497 -19.05 5.81 3.35
CA VAL A 497 -18.40 7.11 3.35
C VAL A 497 -17.11 7.05 2.55
N LYS A 498 -16.96 7.94 1.55
CA LYS A 498 -15.69 8.25 0.90
C LYS A 498 -15.08 9.46 1.61
N TRP A 499 -13.99 9.22 2.35
CA TRP A 499 -13.26 10.26 3.07
C TRP A 499 -12.06 10.72 2.25
N ASP A 500 -12.11 11.94 1.76
CA ASP A 500 -11.09 12.53 0.89
C ASP A 500 -10.19 13.54 1.62
N MET A 501 -9.05 13.83 1.01
CA MET A 501 -8.10 14.85 1.37
C MET A 501 -7.34 15.32 0.11
N ASN A 502 -7.63 16.50 -0.40
CA ASN A 502 -7.17 16.92 -1.73
C ASN A 502 -6.00 17.91 -1.71
N ARG A 503 -5.42 18.18 -0.55
CA ARG A 503 -4.30 19.10 -0.41
C ARG A 503 -3.17 18.42 0.37
N ILE A 504 -1.93 18.60 -0.07
CA ILE A 504 -0.72 18.27 0.68
C ILE A 504 -0.27 19.48 1.50
N PHE A 505 0.46 19.26 2.57
CA PHE A 505 0.92 20.30 3.47
C PHE A 505 1.83 21.32 2.79
N SER A 506 1.62 22.58 3.16
CA SER A 506 2.56 23.68 3.01
C SER A 506 2.41 24.63 4.19
N ASP A 507 3.35 25.56 4.36
CA ASP A 507 3.28 26.59 5.40
C ASP A 507 3.05 25.96 6.79
N ILE A 508 3.80 24.90 7.08
CA ILE A 508 3.61 24.03 8.26
C ILE A 508 3.90 24.82 9.54
N TYR A 509 2.85 25.21 10.22
CA TYR A 509 2.92 25.93 11.47
C TYR A 509 1.60 25.82 12.23
N SER A 510 1.66 25.48 13.51
CA SER A 510 0.50 25.45 14.40
C SER A 510 0.47 26.71 15.26
N LYS A 511 -0.62 27.47 15.17
CA LYS A 511 -0.85 28.62 16.06
C LYS A 511 -1.20 28.18 17.50
N HIS A 512 -1.54 26.93 17.68
CA HIS A 512 -1.84 26.31 18.98
C HIS A 512 -0.58 25.91 19.73
N LEU A 513 0.45 25.43 19.01
CA LEU A 513 1.69 24.97 19.65
C LEU A 513 2.65 26.16 19.91
N PRO A 514 3.42 26.11 21.03
CA PRO A 514 4.47 27.09 21.29
C PRO A 514 5.60 27.00 20.25
N GLU A 515 6.37 28.09 20.10
CA GLU A 515 7.42 28.24 19.09
C GLU A 515 8.48 27.11 19.14
N ASP A 516 8.80 26.62 20.34
CA ASP A 516 9.80 25.60 20.59
C ASP A 516 9.27 24.17 20.39
N ARG A 517 7.99 24.00 19.96
CA ARG A 517 7.33 22.74 19.66
C ARG A 517 6.89 22.59 18.19
N GLN A 518 7.28 23.51 17.32
CA GLN A 518 6.87 23.48 15.91
C GLN A 518 7.42 22.27 15.15
N GLY A 519 8.51 21.64 15.60
CA GLY A 519 9.01 20.36 15.05
C GLY A 519 8.10 19.16 15.33
N GLU A 520 7.06 19.32 16.17
CA GLU A 520 6.07 18.27 16.48
C GLU A 520 4.80 18.32 15.60
N VAL A 521 4.59 19.42 14.86
CA VAL A 521 3.31 19.72 14.16
C VAL A 521 2.85 18.57 13.28
N THR A 522 3.72 18.05 12.41
CA THR A 522 3.34 17.02 11.44
C THR A 522 2.93 15.70 12.11
N HIS A 523 3.64 15.30 13.16
CA HIS A 523 3.27 14.08 13.89
C HIS A 523 2.02 14.31 14.75
N ARG A 524 1.90 15.45 15.43
CA ARG A 524 0.68 15.79 16.20
C ARG A 524 -0.56 15.88 15.34
N TYR A 525 -0.42 16.38 14.11
CA TYR A 525 -1.53 16.37 13.12
C TYR A 525 -2.01 14.94 12.87
N VAL A 526 -1.08 14.01 12.64
CA VAL A 526 -1.42 12.60 12.38
C VAL A 526 -2.10 11.97 13.59
N LEU A 527 -1.65 12.27 14.81
CA LEU A 527 -2.32 11.80 16.04
C LEU A 527 -3.75 12.35 16.15
N GLY A 528 -3.95 13.63 15.82
CA GLY A 528 -5.28 14.24 15.78
C GLY A 528 -6.18 13.64 14.70
N LEU A 529 -5.63 13.35 13.53
CA LEU A 529 -6.32 12.66 12.45
C LEU A 529 -6.75 11.24 12.88
N TYR A 530 -5.86 10.46 13.46
CA TYR A 530 -6.20 9.13 13.97
C TYR A 530 -7.30 9.17 15.04
N ARG A 531 -7.25 10.17 15.93
CA ARG A 531 -8.31 10.38 16.92
C ARG A 531 -9.67 10.65 16.28
N LEU A 532 -9.71 11.45 15.19
CA LEU A 532 -10.94 11.69 14.43
C LEU A 532 -11.42 10.42 13.72
N MET A 533 -10.53 9.70 13.05
CA MET A 533 -10.86 8.43 12.39
C MET A 533 -11.39 7.40 13.38
N ASP A 534 -10.71 7.21 14.51
CA ASP A 534 -11.09 6.27 15.55
C ASP A 534 -12.49 6.58 16.12
N ALA A 535 -12.74 7.85 16.45
CA ALA A 535 -14.01 8.29 17.00
C ALA A 535 -15.17 7.99 16.03
N LEU A 536 -15.02 8.28 14.74
CA LEU A 536 -16.08 8.10 13.76
C LEU A 536 -16.29 6.62 13.38
N THR A 537 -15.21 5.88 13.16
CA THR A 537 -15.31 4.46 12.80
C THR A 537 -15.84 3.60 13.95
N THR A 538 -15.49 3.96 15.19
CA THR A 538 -16.05 3.31 16.39
C THR A 538 -17.53 3.64 16.59
N GLN A 539 -17.93 4.89 16.34
CA GLN A 539 -19.33 5.31 16.50
C GLN A 539 -20.23 4.75 15.40
N PHE A 540 -19.71 4.56 14.18
CA PHE A 540 -20.45 4.08 13.01
C PHE A 540 -19.80 2.82 12.41
N PRO A 541 -19.79 1.68 13.15
CA PRO A 541 -19.03 0.47 12.77
C PRO A 541 -19.61 -0.26 11.54
N GLU A 542 -20.88 -0.03 11.20
CA GLU A 542 -21.54 -0.66 10.05
C GLU A 542 -21.28 0.07 8.72
N ILE A 543 -20.79 1.31 8.77
CA ILE A 543 -20.45 2.08 7.57
C ILE A 543 -19.21 1.45 6.91
N LEU A 544 -19.30 1.25 5.60
CA LEU A 544 -18.12 0.94 4.78
C LEU A 544 -17.35 2.24 4.54
N TRP A 545 -16.22 2.37 5.19
CA TRP A 545 -15.33 3.51 5.04
C TRP A 545 -14.34 3.29 3.90
N GLU A 546 -14.26 4.25 2.99
CA GLU A 546 -13.24 4.29 1.94
C GLU A 546 -12.38 5.54 2.11
N GLY A 547 -11.06 5.32 2.24
CA GLY A 547 -10.09 6.41 2.22
C GLY A 547 -9.86 6.92 0.81
N CYS A 548 -9.72 8.23 0.66
CA CYS A 548 -9.24 8.90 -0.54
C CYS A 548 -8.33 10.05 -0.12
N SER A 549 -7.31 10.33 -0.90
CA SER A 549 -6.48 11.52 -0.70
C SER A 549 -5.95 11.98 -2.06
N ALA A 550 -6.82 12.60 -2.86
CA ALA A 550 -6.58 12.80 -4.28
C ALA A 550 -6.06 11.50 -4.92
N GLY A 551 -6.82 10.44 -4.81
CA GLY A 551 -6.35 9.07 -5.08
C GLY A 551 -5.56 8.48 -3.92
N GLY A 552 -4.41 7.90 -4.19
CA GLY A 552 -3.58 7.13 -3.26
C GLY A 552 -2.55 7.94 -2.46
N ASN A 553 -2.74 9.25 -2.21
CA ASN A 553 -1.75 10.04 -1.48
C ASN A 553 -1.62 9.65 0.02
N ARG A 554 -2.59 8.88 0.56
CA ARG A 554 -2.57 8.28 1.90
C ARG A 554 -2.99 6.80 1.81
N PHE A 555 -2.34 6.05 0.92
CA PHE A 555 -2.54 4.61 0.81
C PHE A 555 -1.45 3.89 1.62
N ASP A 556 -1.76 3.56 2.86
CA ASP A 556 -0.83 2.99 3.82
C ASP A 556 -1.53 2.08 4.85
N LEU A 557 -0.74 1.35 5.63
CA LEU A 557 -1.24 0.42 6.64
C LEU A 557 -1.96 1.13 7.79
N GLY A 558 -1.57 2.38 8.13
CA GLY A 558 -2.23 3.16 9.18
C GLY A 558 -3.66 3.52 8.81
N ALA A 559 -3.87 4.02 7.58
CA ALA A 559 -5.20 4.33 7.06
C ALA A 559 -6.06 3.07 6.93
N LEU A 560 -5.47 1.92 6.52
CA LEU A 560 -6.18 0.65 6.39
C LEU A 560 -6.68 0.07 7.73
N CYS A 561 -6.17 0.54 8.87
CA CYS A 561 -6.72 0.19 10.17
C CYS A 561 -8.13 0.77 10.40
N TYR A 562 -8.46 1.87 9.72
CA TYR A 562 -9.74 2.58 9.85
C TYR A 562 -10.61 2.42 8.61
N PHE A 563 -9.99 2.41 7.45
CA PHE A 563 -10.65 2.31 6.14
C PHE A 563 -10.30 0.96 5.51
N PRO A 564 -11.23 -0.03 5.52
CA PRO A 564 -10.95 -1.36 4.98
C PRO A 564 -10.72 -1.37 3.47
N GLN A 565 -10.94 -0.25 2.80
CA GLN A 565 -10.59 -0.01 1.41
C GLN A 565 -10.22 1.46 1.17
N ILE A 566 -9.40 1.71 0.15
CA ILE A 566 -8.92 3.03 -0.24
C ILE A 566 -9.08 3.20 -1.76
N TRP A 567 -9.46 4.40 -2.20
CA TRP A 567 -9.42 4.79 -3.60
C TRP A 567 -7.97 4.91 -4.09
N GLY A 568 -7.54 3.93 -4.87
CA GLY A 568 -6.12 3.77 -5.23
C GLY A 568 -5.56 4.86 -6.15
N SER A 569 -6.39 5.46 -7.00
CA SER A 569 -5.98 6.53 -7.91
C SER A 569 -7.18 7.23 -8.52
N ASP A 570 -7.09 8.56 -8.67
CA ASP A 570 -8.04 9.34 -9.47
C ASP A 570 -7.93 9.05 -10.98
N ASN A 571 -6.91 8.32 -11.41
CA ASN A 571 -6.81 7.85 -12.78
C ASN A 571 -7.73 6.64 -12.97
N THR A 572 -8.82 6.85 -13.68
CA THR A 572 -9.82 5.81 -13.99
C THR A 572 -9.58 5.14 -15.35
N ASP A 573 -8.52 5.51 -16.06
CA ASP A 573 -8.13 4.87 -17.32
C ASP A 573 -7.65 3.44 -17.08
N ALA A 574 -8.32 2.46 -17.69
CA ALA A 574 -8.05 1.04 -17.46
C ALA A 574 -6.60 0.64 -17.81
N ILE A 575 -5.99 1.26 -18.80
CA ILE A 575 -4.61 0.93 -19.20
C ILE A 575 -3.60 1.45 -18.18
N SER A 576 -3.81 2.66 -17.65
CA SER A 576 -3.02 3.18 -16.55
C SER A 576 -3.23 2.37 -15.26
N ARG A 577 -4.46 1.88 -15.02
CA ARG A 577 -4.79 1.04 -13.87
C ARG A 577 -4.10 -0.32 -13.88
N LEU A 578 -3.73 -0.86 -15.05
CA LEU A 578 -2.88 -2.05 -15.11
C LEU A 578 -1.58 -1.85 -14.33
N ASP A 579 -0.90 -0.71 -14.51
CA ASP A 579 0.35 -0.41 -13.81
C ASP A 579 0.11 -0.07 -12.33
N ILE A 580 -0.88 0.77 -12.05
CA ILE A 580 -1.22 1.24 -10.69
C ILE A 580 -1.64 0.05 -9.80
N GLN A 581 -2.56 -0.80 -10.27
CA GLN A 581 -3.02 -1.98 -9.52
C GLN A 581 -1.93 -3.04 -9.39
N ASN A 582 -1.08 -3.19 -10.41
CA ASN A 582 0.10 -4.04 -10.33
C ASN A 582 1.03 -3.58 -9.20
N GLY A 583 1.28 -2.28 -9.08
CA GLY A 583 2.09 -1.71 -8.01
C GLY A 583 1.50 -1.97 -6.62
N TYR A 584 0.20 -1.71 -6.42
CA TYR A 584 -0.46 -1.99 -5.14
C TYR A 584 -0.37 -3.47 -4.75
N SER A 585 -0.48 -4.38 -5.72
CA SER A 585 -0.50 -5.82 -5.47
C SER A 585 0.78 -6.39 -4.84
N TYR A 586 1.88 -5.62 -4.76
CA TYR A 586 3.09 -6.07 -4.08
C TYR A 586 2.95 -6.09 -2.55
N GLY A 587 2.16 -5.19 -1.96
CA GLY A 587 2.01 -5.11 -0.52
C GLY A 587 0.57 -5.09 0.01
N TYR A 588 -0.41 -4.93 -0.88
CA TYR A 588 -1.80 -4.68 -0.49
C TYR A 588 -2.76 -5.61 -1.23
N PRO A 589 -3.65 -6.33 -0.51
CA PRO A 589 -4.61 -7.25 -1.12
C PRO A 589 -5.72 -6.51 -1.88
N GLN A 590 -6.34 -7.18 -2.85
CA GLN A 590 -7.38 -6.62 -3.72
C GLN A 590 -8.60 -6.09 -2.97
N SER A 591 -8.91 -6.65 -1.80
CA SER A 591 -9.98 -6.15 -0.93
C SER A 591 -9.74 -4.74 -0.40
N THR A 592 -8.52 -4.21 -0.49
CA THR A 592 -8.14 -2.92 0.10
C THR A 592 -8.14 -1.75 -0.88
N TYR A 593 -8.34 -1.99 -2.17
CA TYR A 593 -8.43 -0.88 -3.13
C TYR A 593 -9.62 -1.01 -4.08
N THR A 594 -10.16 0.14 -4.45
CA THR A 594 -11.30 0.24 -5.37
C THR A 594 -10.82 0.49 -6.80
N SER A 595 -11.57 -0.06 -7.74
CA SER A 595 -11.32 0.05 -9.18
C SER A 595 -12.64 0.24 -9.92
N HIS A 596 -12.73 1.36 -10.67
CA HIS A 596 -13.97 1.75 -11.33
C HIS A 596 -13.90 1.63 -12.86
N VAL A 597 -15.02 1.25 -13.45
CA VAL A 597 -15.30 1.40 -14.87
C VAL A 597 -15.77 2.84 -15.11
N SER A 598 -14.98 3.61 -15.85
CA SER A 598 -15.22 5.03 -16.10
C SER A 598 -15.84 5.34 -17.46
N ALA A 599 -16.03 6.62 -17.75
CA ALA A 599 -16.47 7.13 -19.02
C ALA A 599 -15.50 6.78 -20.18
N CYS A 600 -15.99 6.83 -21.41
CA CYS A 600 -15.18 6.68 -22.62
C CYS A 600 -15.59 7.74 -23.66
N PRO A 601 -14.66 8.57 -24.14
CA PRO A 601 -13.23 8.66 -23.81
C PRO A 601 -12.97 8.91 -22.33
N ASN A 602 -11.87 8.37 -21.78
CA ASN A 602 -11.49 8.59 -20.37
C ASN A 602 -11.22 10.08 -20.10
N HIS A 603 -11.64 10.58 -18.94
CA HIS A 603 -11.55 12.01 -18.62
C HIS A 603 -10.13 12.51 -18.35
N GLN A 604 -9.21 11.65 -17.92
CA GLN A 604 -7.81 12.00 -17.65
C GLN A 604 -6.93 11.88 -18.90
N THR A 605 -7.11 10.81 -19.69
CA THR A 605 -6.18 10.44 -20.78
C THR A 605 -6.75 10.69 -22.18
N LEU A 606 -8.06 10.91 -22.31
CA LEU A 606 -8.83 10.93 -23.55
C LEU A 606 -8.73 9.61 -24.35
N ARG A 607 -8.26 8.53 -23.72
CA ARG A 607 -8.13 7.21 -24.33
C ARG A 607 -9.50 6.58 -24.56
N VAL A 608 -9.64 5.93 -25.69
CA VAL A 608 -10.83 5.15 -26.04
C VAL A 608 -10.52 3.67 -25.82
N THR A 609 -10.94 3.15 -24.69
CA THR A 609 -10.70 1.76 -24.28
C THR A 609 -12.01 0.96 -24.37
N PRO A 610 -11.99 -0.29 -24.87
CA PRO A 610 -13.18 -1.14 -24.93
C PRO A 610 -13.83 -1.30 -23.54
N LEU A 611 -15.17 -1.30 -23.50
CA LEU A 611 -15.93 -1.48 -22.25
C LEU A 611 -15.56 -2.79 -21.54
N GLU A 612 -15.27 -3.83 -22.32
CA GLU A 612 -14.79 -5.12 -21.83
C GLU A 612 -13.47 -4.98 -21.05
N THR A 613 -12.46 -4.34 -21.64
CA THR A 613 -11.17 -4.15 -20.99
C THR A 613 -11.28 -3.27 -19.74
N ARG A 614 -12.12 -2.22 -19.78
CA ARG A 614 -12.38 -1.39 -18.60
C ARG A 614 -12.91 -2.22 -17.42
N ALA A 615 -13.85 -3.15 -17.70
CA ALA A 615 -14.38 -4.03 -16.68
C ALA A 615 -13.39 -5.13 -16.26
N ASN A 616 -12.72 -5.78 -17.21
CA ASN A 616 -11.76 -6.85 -16.91
C ASN A 616 -10.65 -6.40 -15.99
N VAL A 617 -10.14 -5.17 -16.17
CA VAL A 617 -9.13 -4.58 -15.28
C VAL A 617 -9.74 -4.19 -13.92
N ALA A 618 -10.94 -3.60 -13.93
CA ALA A 618 -11.63 -3.20 -12.70
C ALA A 618 -12.02 -4.39 -11.81
N PHE A 619 -12.16 -5.59 -12.36
CA PHE A 619 -12.47 -6.81 -11.61
C PHE A 619 -11.37 -7.18 -10.60
N PHE A 620 -10.12 -6.78 -10.84
CA PHE A 620 -9.00 -7.04 -9.94
C PHE A 620 -8.85 -5.95 -8.87
N GLY A 621 -9.94 -5.60 -8.25
CA GLY A 621 -10.12 -4.68 -7.13
C GLY A 621 -11.60 -4.71 -6.69
N ASN A 622 -12.00 -3.82 -5.77
CA ASN A 622 -13.40 -3.65 -5.40
C ASN A 622 -14.11 -2.89 -6.52
N LEU A 623 -14.99 -3.60 -7.25
CA LEU A 623 -15.62 -3.08 -8.46
C LEU A 623 -16.59 -1.93 -8.17
N GLY A 624 -16.43 -0.86 -8.92
CA GLY A 624 -17.40 0.22 -9.03
C GLY A 624 -17.55 0.72 -10.46
N TYR A 625 -18.51 1.60 -10.66
CA TYR A 625 -18.75 2.33 -11.88
C TYR A 625 -18.78 3.83 -11.60
N GLU A 626 -18.20 4.62 -12.48
CA GLU A 626 -18.10 6.07 -12.33
C GLU A 626 -18.29 6.73 -13.70
N CYS A 627 -19.48 6.59 -14.23
CA CYS A 627 -19.87 7.12 -15.56
C CYS A 627 -21.37 7.44 -15.59
N ASN A 628 -21.78 8.26 -16.54
CA ASN A 628 -23.18 8.61 -16.70
C ASN A 628 -23.98 7.53 -17.45
N LEU A 629 -24.52 6.57 -16.72
CA LEU A 629 -25.37 5.50 -17.30
C LEU A 629 -26.62 6.03 -18.00
N CYS A 630 -27.02 7.28 -17.74
CA CYS A 630 -28.20 7.87 -18.38
C CYS A 630 -27.94 8.28 -19.83
N ASP A 631 -26.68 8.43 -20.23
CA ASP A 631 -26.26 8.84 -21.57
C ASP A 631 -25.72 7.65 -22.39
N MET A 632 -25.61 6.46 -21.77
CA MET A 632 -25.17 5.24 -22.43
C MET A 632 -26.27 4.61 -23.29
N SER A 633 -25.87 3.92 -24.33
CA SER A 633 -26.77 3.11 -25.18
C SER A 633 -27.37 1.94 -24.36
N LYS A 634 -28.48 1.39 -24.86
CA LYS A 634 -29.13 0.24 -24.26
C LYS A 634 -28.18 -0.97 -24.25
N GLU A 635 -27.46 -1.18 -25.34
CA GLU A 635 -26.49 -2.26 -25.52
C GLU A 635 -25.34 -2.17 -24.50
N GLU A 636 -24.81 -0.97 -24.25
CA GLU A 636 -23.79 -0.76 -23.23
C GLU A 636 -24.33 -1.03 -21.82
N CYS A 637 -25.54 -0.58 -21.50
CA CYS A 637 -26.17 -0.87 -20.20
C CYS A 637 -26.42 -2.37 -20.00
N GLU A 638 -26.82 -3.10 -21.04
CA GLU A 638 -26.98 -4.56 -21.01
C GLU A 638 -25.62 -5.26 -20.80
N ALA A 639 -24.55 -4.79 -21.47
CA ALA A 639 -23.20 -5.31 -21.27
C ALA A 639 -22.71 -5.08 -19.82
N ILE A 640 -22.95 -3.91 -19.25
CA ILE A 640 -22.66 -3.62 -17.85
C ILE A 640 -23.42 -4.56 -16.90
N ALA A 641 -24.68 -4.82 -17.14
CA ALA A 641 -25.46 -5.76 -16.34
C ALA A 641 -24.86 -7.19 -16.36
N VAL A 642 -24.35 -7.63 -17.50
CA VAL A 642 -23.63 -8.90 -17.62
C VAL A 642 -22.33 -8.88 -16.81
N GLN A 643 -21.53 -7.81 -16.92
CA GLN A 643 -20.29 -7.62 -16.16
C GLN A 643 -20.55 -7.67 -14.64
N VAL A 644 -21.56 -6.95 -14.17
CA VAL A 644 -22.00 -6.97 -12.76
C VAL A 644 -22.38 -8.37 -12.31
N GLY A 645 -23.11 -9.12 -13.14
CA GLY A 645 -23.51 -10.51 -12.86
C GLY A 645 -22.30 -11.44 -12.75
N ILE A 646 -21.31 -11.30 -13.65
CA ILE A 646 -20.07 -12.07 -13.61
C ILE A 646 -19.26 -11.73 -12.36
N TYR A 647 -19.08 -10.45 -12.05
CA TYR A 647 -18.33 -10.05 -10.85
C TYR A 647 -18.96 -10.62 -9.59
N LYS A 648 -20.27 -10.56 -9.42
CA LYS A 648 -20.98 -11.14 -8.26
C LYS A 648 -20.72 -12.64 -8.10
N LYS A 649 -20.59 -13.37 -9.20
CA LYS A 649 -20.29 -14.81 -9.15
C LYS A 649 -18.90 -15.11 -8.61
N TYR A 650 -17.92 -14.28 -8.96
CA TYR A 650 -16.51 -14.51 -8.62
C TYR A 650 -15.97 -13.54 -7.56
N ARG A 651 -16.81 -12.66 -7.02
CA ARG A 651 -16.43 -11.56 -6.14
C ARG A 651 -15.58 -12.00 -4.95
N LYS A 652 -15.97 -13.09 -4.27
CA LYS A 652 -15.21 -13.60 -3.13
C LYS A 652 -13.78 -13.97 -3.52
N THR A 653 -13.59 -14.67 -4.62
CA THR A 653 -12.26 -14.99 -5.15
C THR A 653 -11.48 -13.73 -5.52
N LEU A 654 -12.13 -12.80 -6.25
CA LEU A 654 -11.50 -11.56 -6.72
C LEU A 654 -11.07 -10.61 -5.59
N GLN A 655 -11.81 -10.57 -4.49
CA GLN A 655 -11.50 -9.68 -3.36
C GLN A 655 -10.57 -10.32 -2.32
N PHE A 656 -10.69 -11.63 -2.09
CA PHE A 656 -10.03 -12.30 -0.97
C PHE A 656 -9.09 -13.45 -1.37
N GLY A 657 -8.97 -13.78 -2.65
CA GLY A 657 -8.04 -14.80 -3.13
C GLY A 657 -6.59 -14.35 -3.05
N ASP A 658 -5.68 -15.30 -3.26
CA ASP A 658 -4.26 -15.03 -3.42
C ASP A 658 -3.98 -14.55 -4.84
N PHE A 659 -3.35 -13.39 -4.95
CA PHE A 659 -3.06 -12.73 -6.22
C PHE A 659 -1.66 -13.08 -6.71
N TYR A 660 -1.55 -13.45 -7.96
CA TYR A 660 -0.29 -13.79 -8.63
C TYR A 660 -0.07 -12.89 -9.83
N ARG A 661 1.12 -12.31 -9.91
CA ARG A 661 1.68 -11.72 -11.12
C ARG A 661 2.43 -12.82 -11.85
N THR A 662 2.27 -12.90 -13.17
CA THR A 662 3.09 -13.79 -13.98
C THR A 662 4.29 -12.99 -14.48
N SER A 663 5.51 -13.57 -14.41
CA SER A 663 6.69 -12.89 -14.94
C SER A 663 6.57 -12.70 -16.46
N GLU A 664 7.03 -11.54 -16.92
CA GLU A 664 7.01 -11.08 -18.33
C GLU A 664 7.56 -12.08 -19.33
N SER A 665 8.45 -12.93 -18.89
CA SER A 665 9.17 -13.87 -19.72
C SER A 665 8.27 -14.84 -20.52
N TYR A 666 7.11 -15.19 -19.97
CA TYR A 666 6.15 -16.04 -20.65
C TYR A 666 5.22 -15.25 -21.58
N ALA A 667 4.96 -14.00 -21.27
CA ALA A 667 3.99 -13.20 -22.00
C ALA A 667 4.59 -12.53 -23.24
N SER A 668 5.86 -12.13 -23.20
CA SER A 668 6.48 -11.32 -24.25
C SER A 668 7.62 -12.02 -25.03
N GLY A 669 8.05 -13.20 -24.61
CA GLY A 669 9.23 -13.86 -25.21
C GLY A 669 10.57 -13.13 -24.92
N ASN A 670 10.58 -12.18 -24.02
CA ASN A 670 11.70 -11.28 -23.73
C ASN A 670 12.55 -11.70 -22.53
N HIS A 671 12.78 -13.01 -22.32
CA HIS A 671 13.68 -13.52 -21.26
C HIS A 671 15.05 -12.83 -21.21
N ALA A 672 15.58 -12.44 -22.39
CA ALA A 672 16.88 -11.81 -22.48
C ALA A 672 16.91 -10.37 -21.93
N SER A 673 15.80 -9.65 -21.97
CA SER A 673 15.74 -8.24 -21.55
C SER A 673 15.78 -8.08 -20.04
N ASP A 674 15.10 -8.97 -19.29
CA ASP A 674 15.06 -8.91 -17.83
C ASP A 674 16.35 -9.34 -17.19
N MET A 675 16.99 -10.40 -17.70
CA MET A 675 18.30 -10.78 -17.27
C MET A 675 19.34 -9.71 -17.63
N GLY A 676 19.22 -9.10 -18.81
CA GLY A 676 20.09 -7.99 -19.23
C GLY A 676 19.93 -6.76 -18.33
N ARG A 677 18.72 -6.42 -17.91
CA ARG A 677 18.42 -5.33 -16.94
C ARG A 677 18.96 -5.68 -15.55
N ALA A 678 18.66 -6.87 -15.06
CA ALA A 678 19.13 -7.34 -13.74
C ALA A 678 20.65 -7.39 -13.63
N LEU A 679 21.36 -7.69 -14.72
CA LEU A 679 22.84 -7.71 -14.77
C LEU A 679 23.46 -6.34 -15.11
N GLY A 680 22.67 -5.28 -15.28
CA GLY A 680 23.15 -3.96 -15.67
C GLY A 680 23.72 -3.88 -17.09
N LEU A 681 23.46 -4.87 -17.93
CA LEU A 681 23.94 -4.96 -19.32
C LEU A 681 23.08 -4.15 -20.28
N MET A 682 21.88 -3.78 -19.87
CA MET A 682 21.00 -2.89 -20.61
C MET A 682 20.74 -1.62 -19.79
N SER A 683 20.89 -0.47 -20.42
CA SER A 683 20.53 0.80 -19.79
C SER A 683 19.08 0.74 -19.36
N PRO A 684 18.73 1.02 -18.09
CA PRO A 684 17.36 1.21 -17.74
C PRO A 684 16.85 2.34 -18.63
N ALA A 685 15.76 2.10 -19.37
CA ALA A 685 15.07 3.17 -20.07
C ALA A 685 14.75 4.23 -19.03
N ALA A 686 15.46 5.34 -19.11
CA ALA A 686 15.45 6.34 -18.06
C ALA A 686 14.01 6.79 -17.78
N GLY A 687 13.54 6.53 -16.56
CA GLY A 687 12.34 7.16 -16.01
C GLY A 687 10.99 6.56 -16.41
N GLN A 688 10.95 5.40 -17.02
CA GLN A 688 9.68 4.65 -17.18
C GLN A 688 9.74 3.44 -16.28
N GLY A 689 8.82 3.38 -15.30
CA GLY A 689 8.49 2.13 -14.63
C GLY A 689 8.28 1.05 -15.69
N CYS A 690 8.69 -0.19 -15.40
CA CYS A 690 8.53 -1.29 -16.34
C CYS A 690 7.05 -1.48 -16.68
N SER A 691 6.56 -0.74 -17.66
CA SER A 691 5.25 -0.98 -18.23
C SER A 691 5.44 -2.05 -19.29
N ASP A 692 5.16 -3.29 -18.93
CA ASP A 692 5.14 -4.35 -19.91
C ASP A 692 3.96 -4.16 -20.81
N ASN A 693 4.15 -4.47 -22.09
CA ASN A 693 3.10 -4.38 -23.09
C ASN A 693 1.96 -5.38 -22.81
N VAL A 694 2.31 -6.54 -22.25
CA VAL A 694 1.36 -7.59 -21.89
C VAL A 694 1.39 -7.82 -20.38
N VAL A 695 0.25 -7.68 -19.74
CA VAL A 695 0.06 -7.91 -18.30
C VAL A 695 -0.76 -9.17 -18.09
N THR A 696 -0.27 -10.06 -17.23
CA THR A 696 -0.94 -11.32 -16.89
C THR A 696 -1.07 -11.46 -15.38
N TRP A 697 -2.31 -11.61 -14.91
CA TRP A 697 -2.67 -11.84 -13.51
C TRP A 697 -3.48 -13.11 -13.33
N THR A 698 -3.35 -13.74 -12.18
CA THR A 698 -4.24 -14.80 -11.71
C THR A 698 -4.59 -14.54 -10.25
N ILE A 699 -5.84 -14.74 -9.88
CA ILE A 699 -6.28 -14.73 -8.49
C ILE A 699 -6.97 -16.05 -8.19
N VAL A 700 -6.63 -16.68 -7.08
CA VAL A 700 -7.04 -18.03 -6.73
C VAL A 700 -7.62 -18.04 -5.31
N ASN A 701 -8.78 -18.66 -5.12
CA ASN A 701 -9.33 -18.83 -3.77
C ASN A 701 -8.49 -19.80 -2.92
N GLU A 702 -8.66 -19.74 -1.61
CA GLU A 702 -7.83 -20.46 -0.64
C GLU A 702 -7.81 -22.00 -0.85
N ASP A 703 -8.94 -22.60 -1.21
CA ASP A 703 -9.05 -24.04 -1.46
C ASP A 703 -8.64 -24.48 -2.88
N GLN A 704 -8.19 -23.53 -3.70
CA GLN A 704 -7.76 -23.76 -5.08
C GLN A 704 -8.82 -24.44 -5.96
N THR A 705 -10.11 -24.15 -5.72
CA THR A 705 -11.22 -24.66 -6.53
C THR A 705 -11.68 -23.69 -7.60
N THR A 706 -11.40 -22.40 -7.40
CA THR A 706 -11.84 -21.33 -8.29
C THR A 706 -10.72 -20.32 -8.51
N ALA A 707 -10.47 -19.96 -9.76
CA ALA A 707 -9.54 -18.90 -10.10
C ALA A 707 -10.09 -18.00 -11.20
N VAL A 708 -9.60 -16.76 -11.24
CA VAL A 708 -9.87 -15.79 -12.31
C VAL A 708 -8.55 -15.29 -12.85
N GLY A 709 -8.38 -15.30 -14.17
CA GLY A 709 -7.17 -14.83 -14.82
C GLY A 709 -7.42 -13.68 -15.78
N LEU A 710 -6.44 -12.81 -15.95
CA LEU A 710 -6.41 -11.70 -16.88
C LEU A 710 -5.18 -11.81 -17.77
N ILE A 711 -5.35 -11.58 -19.07
CA ILE A 711 -4.27 -11.16 -19.97
C ILE A 711 -4.71 -9.90 -20.69
N ALA A 712 -3.89 -8.86 -20.67
CA ALA A 712 -4.18 -7.58 -21.29
C ALA A 712 -2.97 -7.10 -22.11
N GLU A 713 -3.24 -6.59 -23.32
CA GLU A 713 -2.26 -6.00 -24.22
C GLU A 713 -2.47 -4.49 -24.29
N LYS A 714 -1.43 -3.69 -23.98
CA LYS A 714 -1.52 -2.23 -24.01
C LYS A 714 -1.40 -1.67 -25.41
N GLU A 715 -0.45 -2.16 -26.19
CA GLU A 715 -0.19 -1.71 -27.56
C GLU A 715 0.06 -2.91 -28.47
N HIS A 716 -0.65 -2.99 -29.59
CA HIS A 716 -0.50 -4.06 -30.55
C HIS A 716 0.49 -3.67 -31.66
N HIS A 717 1.51 -4.51 -31.87
CA HIS A 717 2.47 -4.32 -32.95
C HIS A 717 2.21 -5.29 -34.11
N PRO A 718 2.48 -4.89 -35.36
CA PRO A 718 2.34 -5.80 -36.51
C PRO A 718 3.27 -7.00 -36.35
N ASN A 719 2.74 -8.18 -36.65
CA ASN A 719 3.44 -9.47 -36.55
C ASN A 719 3.90 -9.87 -35.14
N ASP A 720 3.27 -9.36 -34.11
CA ASP A 720 3.51 -9.84 -32.75
C ASP A 720 3.24 -11.35 -32.64
N PRO A 721 4.00 -12.07 -31.80
CA PRO A 721 3.77 -13.49 -31.57
C PRO A 721 2.38 -13.74 -30.98
N HIS A 722 1.89 -14.97 -31.14
CA HIS A 722 0.68 -15.39 -30.47
C HIS A 722 0.87 -15.37 -28.95
N LEU A 723 -0.09 -14.80 -28.24
CA LEU A 723 -0.06 -14.72 -26.79
C LEU A 723 -0.45 -16.04 -26.14
N THR A 724 0.09 -16.29 -24.97
CA THR A 724 -0.25 -17.44 -24.12
C THR A 724 -0.59 -16.94 -22.73
N TYR A 725 -1.76 -17.32 -22.22
CA TYR A 725 -2.09 -17.08 -20.82
C TYR A 725 -1.47 -18.18 -19.96
N VAL A 726 -0.68 -17.80 -18.97
CA VAL A 726 -0.06 -18.72 -18.00
C VAL A 726 -0.65 -18.42 -16.62
N ALA A 727 -1.38 -19.39 -16.08
CA ALA A 727 -1.97 -19.29 -14.76
C ALA A 727 -0.90 -19.45 -13.64
N ARG A 728 -1.23 -19.04 -12.42
CA ARG A 728 -0.44 -19.29 -11.21
C ARG A 728 -1.36 -19.66 -10.06
N GLY A 729 -0.80 -20.38 -9.08
CA GLY A 729 -1.46 -20.70 -7.82
C GLY A 729 -2.52 -21.80 -7.88
N LEU A 730 -2.71 -22.45 -9.01
CA LEU A 730 -3.64 -23.58 -9.13
C LEU A 730 -3.06 -24.83 -8.42
N ASN A 731 -3.93 -25.75 -8.05
CA ASN A 731 -3.49 -27.06 -7.60
C ASN A 731 -3.04 -27.89 -8.80
N PRO A 732 -1.79 -28.40 -8.86
CA PRO A 732 -1.27 -29.10 -10.02
C PRO A 732 -2.04 -30.37 -10.36
N ASP A 733 -2.61 -31.05 -9.36
CA ASP A 733 -3.26 -32.35 -9.52
C ASP A 733 -4.76 -32.26 -9.82
N LYS A 734 -5.36 -31.06 -9.71
CA LYS A 734 -6.78 -30.82 -10.02
C LYS A 734 -6.99 -30.51 -11.49
N ARG A 735 -8.17 -30.90 -11.98
CA ARG A 735 -8.63 -30.52 -13.34
C ARG A 735 -9.50 -29.30 -13.22
N TYR A 736 -9.29 -28.35 -14.13
CA TYR A 736 -10.05 -27.09 -14.19
C TYR A 736 -10.72 -26.94 -15.53
N HIS A 737 -12.00 -26.59 -15.49
CA HIS A 737 -12.74 -26.07 -16.63
C HIS A 737 -12.34 -24.60 -16.81
N LEU A 738 -11.58 -24.32 -17.88
CA LEU A 738 -11.18 -22.97 -18.27
C LEU A 738 -12.17 -22.46 -19.32
N SER A 739 -12.77 -21.32 -19.04
CA SER A 739 -13.67 -20.60 -19.94
C SER A 739 -13.37 -19.10 -19.93
N ASN A 740 -13.82 -18.38 -20.95
CA ASN A 740 -13.75 -16.93 -21.00
C ASN A 740 -15.16 -16.32 -21.10
N ASN A 741 -15.24 -14.98 -21.01
CA ASN A 741 -16.44 -14.24 -21.39
C ASN A 741 -16.31 -13.81 -22.86
N PRO A 742 -17.03 -14.45 -23.80
CA PRO A 742 -16.93 -14.11 -25.20
C PRO A 742 -17.42 -12.69 -25.49
N SER A 743 -16.61 -11.91 -26.18
CA SER A 743 -16.94 -10.55 -26.58
C SER A 743 -17.48 -10.48 -28.01
N LYS A 744 -18.12 -9.38 -28.37
CA LYS A 744 -18.50 -9.07 -29.74
C LYS A 744 -17.72 -7.86 -30.23
N VAL A 745 -17.10 -8.02 -31.40
CA VAL A 745 -16.33 -6.95 -32.05
C VAL A 745 -17.20 -6.26 -33.09
N ASN A 746 -17.43 -4.95 -32.85
CA ASN A 746 -18.19 -4.15 -33.79
C ASN A 746 -17.41 -3.96 -35.12
N VAL A 747 -18.03 -4.24 -36.25
CA VAL A 747 -17.38 -4.11 -37.58
C VAL A 747 -16.90 -2.68 -37.88
N LYS A 748 -17.45 -1.67 -37.18
CA LYS A 748 -17.00 -0.28 -37.28
C LYS A 748 -15.54 -0.10 -36.90
N THR A 749 -15.04 -0.96 -36.01
CA THR A 749 -13.64 -1.01 -35.59
C THR A 749 -12.65 -1.15 -36.74
N PHE A 750 -13.06 -1.80 -37.82
CA PHE A 750 -12.21 -2.11 -38.98
C PHE A 750 -12.19 -1.00 -40.05
N GLY A 751 -12.98 0.07 -39.86
CA GLY A 751 -13.02 1.18 -40.82
C GLY A 751 -13.35 0.72 -42.22
N ASP A 752 -12.54 1.11 -43.20
CA ASP A 752 -12.71 0.70 -44.60
C ASP A 752 -12.21 -0.73 -44.94
N LEU A 753 -11.51 -1.39 -44.00
CA LEU A 753 -11.14 -2.81 -44.13
C LEU A 753 -12.35 -3.72 -44.20
N VAL A 754 -13.56 -3.27 -43.87
CA VAL A 754 -14.79 -4.00 -44.12
C VAL A 754 -14.96 -4.36 -45.61
N ASN A 755 -14.33 -3.58 -46.48
CA ASN A 755 -14.35 -3.85 -47.95
C ASN A 755 -13.39 -4.97 -48.35
N ALA A 756 -12.42 -5.34 -47.51
CA ALA A 756 -11.44 -6.39 -47.81
C ALA A 756 -12.06 -7.80 -47.93
N VAL A 757 -13.24 -8.01 -47.35
CA VAL A 757 -13.97 -9.29 -47.44
C VAL A 757 -14.77 -9.45 -48.73
N GLY A 758 -14.57 -8.58 -49.74
CA GLY A 758 -15.20 -8.71 -51.07
C GLY A 758 -16.68 -8.37 -51.09
N LEU A 759 -17.10 -7.35 -50.36
CA LEU A 759 -18.48 -6.86 -50.40
C LEU A 759 -18.86 -6.42 -51.82
N PRO A 760 -20.12 -6.65 -52.27
CA PRO A 760 -20.59 -6.30 -53.63
C PRO A 760 -20.66 -4.77 -53.85
N ILE A 761 -20.63 -3.97 -52.81
CA ILE A 761 -20.61 -2.51 -52.83
C ILE A 761 -19.51 -2.00 -51.88
N HIS A 762 -18.84 -0.95 -52.35
CA HIS A 762 -17.85 -0.27 -51.50
C HIS A 762 -18.54 0.50 -50.38
N VAL A 763 -18.23 0.15 -49.15
CA VAL A 763 -18.75 0.80 -47.93
C VAL A 763 -17.75 1.85 -47.49
N LYS A 764 -18.11 3.14 -47.66
CA LYS A 764 -17.29 4.24 -47.18
C LYS A 764 -17.35 4.30 -45.63
N GLN A 765 -16.19 4.38 -45.00
CA GLN A 765 -16.06 4.53 -43.55
C GLN A 765 -16.98 5.67 -43.06
N ASP A 766 -17.64 5.45 -41.91
CA ASP A 766 -18.57 6.36 -41.26
C ASP A 766 -19.79 6.82 -42.08
N SER A 767 -20.01 6.21 -43.24
CA SER A 767 -21.23 6.44 -44.01
C SER A 767 -22.48 5.88 -43.31
N LEU A 768 -23.65 6.32 -43.75
CA LEU A 768 -24.93 5.77 -43.28
C LEU A 768 -25.01 4.26 -43.44
N ILE A 769 -24.46 3.72 -44.53
CA ILE A 769 -24.41 2.27 -44.79
C ILE A 769 -23.50 1.59 -43.80
N HIS A 770 -22.30 2.15 -43.54
CA HIS A 770 -21.36 1.62 -42.56
C HIS A 770 -21.98 1.59 -41.14
N ASN A 771 -22.60 2.69 -40.74
CA ASN A 771 -23.28 2.79 -39.46
C ASN A 771 -24.46 1.82 -39.34
N LEU A 772 -25.19 1.58 -40.44
CA LEU A 772 -26.29 0.61 -40.47
C LEU A 772 -25.76 -0.82 -40.32
N ILE A 773 -24.71 -1.19 -41.06
CA ILE A 773 -24.07 -2.51 -40.97
C ILE A 773 -23.58 -2.73 -39.52
N ALA A 774 -22.88 -1.74 -38.95
CA ALA A 774 -22.35 -1.80 -37.59
C ALA A 774 -23.43 -1.95 -36.50
N LYS A 775 -24.66 -1.50 -36.80
CA LYS A 775 -25.79 -1.63 -35.87
C LYS A 775 -26.36 -3.06 -35.82
N PHE A 776 -26.28 -3.77 -36.91
CA PHE A 776 -26.93 -5.10 -37.04
C PHE A 776 -25.94 -6.26 -37.16
N TYR A 777 -24.66 -5.98 -37.35
CA TYR A 777 -23.63 -7.00 -37.53
C TYR A 777 -22.42 -6.75 -36.67
N SER A 778 -22.02 -7.74 -35.88
CA SER A 778 -20.78 -7.80 -35.11
C SER A 778 -20.10 -9.14 -35.37
N LEU A 779 -18.79 -9.18 -35.23
CA LEU A 779 -18.02 -10.42 -35.21
C LEU A 779 -18.04 -11.00 -33.81
N ASP A 780 -18.18 -12.31 -33.70
CA ASP A 780 -18.00 -13.00 -32.44
C ASP A 780 -16.50 -12.97 -32.07
N GLY A 781 -16.19 -12.67 -30.81
CA GLY A 781 -14.86 -12.81 -30.25
C GLY A 781 -14.49 -14.28 -30.04
N GLU A 782 -13.24 -14.50 -29.63
CA GLU A 782 -12.74 -15.84 -29.38
C GLU A 782 -13.48 -16.48 -28.20
N VAL A 783 -13.78 -17.77 -28.30
CA VAL A 783 -14.40 -18.58 -27.24
C VAL A 783 -13.38 -19.62 -26.77
N GLU A 784 -13.13 -19.64 -25.49
CA GLU A 784 -12.34 -20.66 -24.82
C GLU A 784 -13.27 -21.51 -23.96
N ASP A 785 -13.16 -22.84 -24.13
CA ASP A 785 -13.92 -23.85 -23.38
C ASP A 785 -13.09 -25.13 -23.36
N THR A 786 -12.27 -25.30 -22.33
CA THR A 786 -11.26 -26.37 -22.29
C THR A 786 -11.11 -26.89 -20.86
N ILE A 787 -10.86 -28.19 -20.71
CA ILE A 787 -10.53 -28.82 -19.42
C ILE A 787 -9.06 -29.19 -19.44
N CYS A 788 -8.31 -28.67 -18.46
CA CYS A 788 -6.89 -28.91 -18.31
C CYS A 788 -6.51 -29.19 -16.84
N TYR A 789 -5.41 -29.85 -16.60
CA TYR A 789 -4.81 -29.91 -15.27
C TYR A 789 -4.23 -28.55 -14.85
N GLY A 790 -4.15 -28.28 -13.54
CA GLY A 790 -3.58 -27.06 -13.02
C GLY A 790 -2.12 -26.86 -13.41
N ASP A 791 -1.30 -27.93 -13.35
CA ASP A 791 0.09 -27.90 -13.82
C ASP A 791 0.22 -27.55 -15.29
N THR A 792 -0.66 -28.10 -16.16
CA THR A 792 -0.69 -27.77 -17.58
C THR A 792 -0.93 -26.27 -17.81
N LEU A 793 -1.86 -25.68 -17.06
CA LEU A 793 -2.16 -24.25 -17.17
C LEU A 793 -1.04 -23.37 -16.56
N MET A 794 -0.31 -23.87 -15.56
CA MET A 794 0.78 -23.11 -14.90
C MET A 794 2.12 -23.23 -15.63
N GLU A 795 2.43 -24.40 -16.23
CA GLU A 795 3.74 -24.65 -16.84
C GLU A 795 3.73 -24.45 -18.35
N ALA A 796 2.73 -24.98 -19.04
CA ALA A 796 2.60 -24.83 -20.50
C ALA A 796 1.76 -23.62 -20.90
N GLY A 797 0.80 -23.25 -20.07
CA GLY A 797 -0.15 -22.18 -20.33
C GLY A 797 -1.21 -22.54 -21.38
N LYS A 798 -2.13 -21.65 -21.60
CA LYS A 798 -3.17 -21.73 -22.63
C LYS A 798 -2.86 -20.73 -23.76
N PRO A 799 -2.40 -21.18 -24.95
CA PRO A 799 -2.30 -20.31 -26.12
C PRO A 799 -3.68 -19.73 -26.45
N LEU A 800 -3.74 -18.41 -26.64
CA LEU A 800 -4.99 -17.74 -26.98
C LEU A 800 -5.46 -18.18 -28.36
N THR A 801 -6.75 -18.51 -28.46
CA THR A 801 -7.41 -18.56 -29.76
C THR A 801 -7.54 -17.13 -30.29
N GLN A 802 -6.91 -16.83 -31.43
CA GLN A 802 -6.86 -15.47 -31.98
C GLN A 802 -7.51 -15.43 -33.34
N GLY A 803 -8.58 -14.65 -33.50
CA GLY A 803 -9.23 -14.39 -34.75
C GLY A 803 -8.49 -13.36 -35.59
N TYR A 804 -8.55 -13.53 -36.91
CA TYR A 804 -8.01 -12.59 -37.89
C TYR A 804 -9.08 -12.20 -38.88
N ILE A 805 -9.02 -10.94 -39.36
CA ILE A 805 -9.78 -10.44 -40.50
C ILE A 805 -8.81 -9.97 -41.57
N GLY A 806 -9.12 -10.24 -42.87
CA GLY A 806 -8.30 -9.79 -44.00
C GLY A 806 -8.39 -10.67 -45.20
N THR A 807 -7.63 -10.35 -46.26
CA THR A 807 -7.66 -11.01 -47.57
C THR A 807 -6.53 -12.03 -47.79
N GLY A 808 -5.77 -12.33 -46.73
CA GLY A 808 -4.56 -13.15 -46.85
C GLY A 808 -3.30 -12.36 -47.26
N ILE A 809 -3.44 -11.11 -47.71
CA ILE A 809 -2.34 -10.18 -47.99
C ILE A 809 -2.15 -9.23 -46.78
N THR A 810 -3.26 -8.84 -46.17
CA THR A 810 -3.27 -7.93 -45.02
C THR A 810 -4.22 -8.52 -43.97
N ASN A 811 -3.68 -9.30 -43.07
CA ASN A 811 -4.43 -9.86 -41.96
C ASN A 811 -4.36 -8.93 -40.77
N VAL A 812 -5.50 -8.61 -40.16
CA VAL A 812 -5.62 -7.81 -38.96
C VAL A 812 -6.10 -8.70 -37.82
N ARG A 813 -5.36 -8.75 -36.74
CA ARG A 813 -5.71 -9.50 -35.55
C ARG A 813 -6.87 -8.80 -34.80
N ILE A 814 -7.86 -9.57 -34.38
CA ILE A 814 -9.01 -9.03 -33.61
C ILE A 814 -8.56 -8.56 -32.21
N PHE A 815 -7.59 -9.23 -31.61
CA PHE A 815 -6.92 -8.79 -30.39
C PHE A 815 -5.97 -7.63 -30.72
N LYS A 816 -6.30 -6.43 -30.32
CA LYS A 816 -5.69 -5.16 -30.76
C LYS A 816 -5.28 -4.30 -29.57
N ASP A 817 -4.89 -3.04 -29.80
CA ASP A 817 -4.62 -2.08 -28.75
C ASP A 817 -5.70 -2.10 -27.68
N PHE A 818 -5.26 -2.11 -26.44
CA PHE A 818 -6.12 -2.10 -25.25
C PHE A 818 -7.06 -3.31 -25.15
N ALA A 819 -6.72 -4.41 -25.79
CA ALA A 819 -7.49 -5.63 -25.67
C ALA A 819 -7.16 -6.40 -24.39
N SER A 820 -8.12 -7.17 -23.92
CA SER A 820 -7.94 -8.07 -22.78
C SER A 820 -8.79 -9.33 -22.94
N ARG A 821 -8.39 -10.38 -22.21
CA ARG A 821 -9.20 -11.57 -21.99
C ARG A 821 -9.25 -11.84 -20.51
N ILE A 822 -10.44 -12.22 -20.04
CA ILE A 822 -10.63 -12.74 -18.69
C ILE A 822 -10.95 -14.22 -18.77
N TYR A 823 -10.30 -15.01 -17.93
CA TYR A 823 -10.48 -16.44 -17.83
C TYR A 823 -11.07 -16.82 -16.48
N PHE A 824 -12.02 -17.74 -16.51
CA PHE A 824 -12.61 -18.33 -15.32
C PHE A 824 -12.21 -19.79 -15.27
N MET A 825 -11.66 -20.23 -14.18
CA MET A 825 -11.23 -21.58 -13.93
C MET A 825 -11.98 -22.11 -12.72
N SER A 826 -12.67 -23.23 -12.90
CA SER A 826 -13.38 -23.90 -11.81
C SER A 826 -13.01 -25.38 -11.83
N GLU A 827 -12.77 -25.96 -10.63
CA GLU A 827 -12.52 -27.38 -10.47
C GLU A 827 -13.67 -28.18 -11.11
N GLU A 828 -13.31 -29.24 -11.89
CA GLU A 828 -14.26 -30.10 -12.61
C GLU A 828 -14.99 -31.06 -11.68
#